data_8c114fe78fa9405007c319aa5289aeb0
#
_entry.id   8c114fe78fa9405007c319aa5289aeb0
#
_cell.length_a   1.000
_cell.length_b   1.000
_cell.length_c   1.000
_cell.angle_alpha   90.00
_cell.angle_beta   90.00
_cell.angle_gamma   90.00
#
_symmetry.space_group_name_H-M   'P 1'
#
loop_
_entity.id
_entity.type
_entity.pdbx_description
1 polymer ?
#
loop_
_entity_poly.entity_id
_entity_poly.type
_entity_poly.pdbx_seq_one_letter_code
_entity_poly.pdbx_strand_id
1 'polypeptide(L)'
;LKQALPPGFAAKGNLFVFVDECHRTQSGDLHQAMKGILPSAMFIGFTGTPLLKTDKQKSIEIFGPYIHMYKFDEAVKDGVVLDLRYEARDIDQRITSQKKIDQWFEAKTKGLTNLAKAQLKQRWGTMQKVLSSQSRLEQIVADILMDMATRDRLQSGHGNAMLVAGSIYEACKFYDLFSKTDLKGTCAIVTSYSPSTADIKGEESGEGETDNIEKYNTYCQMLADWFNEPPETAVNKVEKFEKEVKKKFIDEPGQMKLLIVVDKLLTGFDAPSATYLYIDKQMRDHGLFQAICRVNRLDGDDKEYGYIIDYKDLFKSLEGAVRDYTSGAFDGYEKEDVAGLLEDRLDKAQERLEEALEAIRALCESVAMPKDQAAYLRYFSSKESGNAAQLNANEPQRLSLYKLTASLVRAYANLAGEMTEAGYTEAQAESIKIEVTFYENLRNEVKLHSGDAIDLKQYEPAMRHLIDTYIRTEGSESVSAFDDLSLVQLIVERGTDAVKALPDGLKKNKEAMAETIENNVRRLIIDESPINPKYYEKMSKLLDALITQRRQEALDYQKYLEEIVALTKKVMHPEAGAYPTLLNTPAKRALYDNLGKKEVLALAVDSAVRSNRQDDWRSNLFKVKKVKLAITAALEQSLLHGITSSTDPTSSPKAEHPAGYEAKSAESIEALVERVLTLVQNQNEY
;
A
#
# COMPACT_ATOMS: atom_id res chain seq x y z
N LEU A 1 -3.93 -20.29 20.70
CA LEU A 1 -3.38 -20.88 21.93
C LEU A 1 -4.47 -21.11 22.98
N LYS A 2 -5.31 -20.14 23.34
CA LYS A 2 -6.42 -20.33 24.31
C LYS A 2 -7.38 -21.48 23.92
N GLN A 3 -7.57 -21.75 22.63
CA GLN A 3 -8.44 -22.85 22.15
C GLN A 3 -7.76 -24.23 22.16
N ALA A 4 -6.43 -24.27 22.28
CA ALA A 4 -5.64 -25.53 22.31
C ALA A 4 -5.33 -26.02 23.73
N LEU A 5 -5.61 -25.23 24.75
CA LEU A 5 -5.34 -25.61 26.14
C LEU A 5 -6.58 -26.26 26.78
N PRO A 6 -6.39 -27.34 27.58
CA PRO A 6 -7.50 -27.97 28.30
C PRO A 6 -8.18 -26.98 29.24
N PRO A 7 -9.52 -27.06 29.45
CA PRO A 7 -10.20 -26.29 30.46
C PRO A 7 -9.55 -26.53 31.86
N GLY A 8 -9.21 -25.42 32.54
CA GLY A 8 -8.55 -25.49 33.87
C GLY A 8 -7.03 -25.70 33.80
N PHE A 9 -6.40 -25.49 32.67
CA PHE A 9 -4.93 -25.52 32.58
C PHE A 9 -4.33 -24.49 33.55
N ALA A 10 -3.53 -24.97 34.48
CA ALA A 10 -2.69 -24.17 35.36
C ALA A 10 -1.23 -24.67 35.21
N ALA A 11 -0.34 -23.79 34.88
CA ALA A 11 1.08 -24.10 34.84
C ALA A 11 1.57 -24.44 36.26
N LYS A 12 2.31 -25.54 36.40
CA LYS A 12 2.85 -25.99 37.70
C LYS A 12 4.34 -25.65 37.77
N GLY A 13 4.77 -25.16 38.93
CA GLY A 13 6.18 -24.89 39.27
C GLY A 13 6.61 -23.47 38.95
N ASN A 14 7.89 -23.17 39.16
CA ASN A 14 8.52 -21.89 38.85
C ASN A 14 8.87 -21.87 37.36
N LEU A 15 8.15 -21.06 36.59
CA LEU A 15 8.35 -20.89 35.17
C LEU A 15 9.12 -19.60 34.89
N PHE A 16 10.13 -19.68 34.06
CA PHE A 16 10.84 -18.54 33.48
C PHE A 16 10.55 -18.48 32.00
N VAL A 17 10.11 -17.32 31.52
CA VAL A 17 9.82 -17.07 30.11
C VAL A 17 10.85 -16.07 29.61
N PHE A 18 11.71 -16.52 28.71
CA PHE A 18 12.71 -15.69 28.04
C PHE A 18 12.09 -15.12 26.76
N VAL A 19 12.08 -13.80 26.64
CA VAL A 19 11.49 -13.09 25.51
C VAL A 19 12.62 -12.37 24.77
N ASP A 20 13.00 -12.90 23.61
CA ASP A 20 13.96 -12.25 22.72
C ASP A 20 13.30 -11.10 21.94
N GLU A 21 14.08 -10.08 21.58
CA GLU A 21 13.61 -8.84 20.93
C GLU A 21 12.38 -8.25 21.65
N CYS A 22 12.44 -8.19 22.97
CA CYS A 22 11.31 -7.87 23.84
C CYS A 22 10.70 -6.49 23.55
N HIS A 23 11.41 -5.57 22.92
CA HIS A 23 10.91 -4.29 22.44
C HIS A 23 9.79 -4.42 21.39
N ARG A 24 9.70 -5.55 20.67
CA ARG A 24 8.68 -5.81 19.64
C ARG A 24 7.40 -6.43 20.19
N THR A 25 7.46 -7.07 21.37
CA THR A 25 6.35 -7.83 21.95
C THR A 25 5.49 -7.03 22.92
N GLN A 26 5.73 -5.73 23.05
CA GLN A 26 5.23 -4.88 24.12
C GLN A 26 3.76 -4.45 24.01
N SER A 27 3.12 -4.59 22.87
CA SER A 27 1.74 -4.16 22.70
C SER A 27 0.96 -5.20 21.91
N GLY A 28 0.10 -5.93 22.56
CA GLY A 28 -0.88 -6.72 21.84
C GLY A 28 -1.45 -7.89 22.63
N ASP A 29 -2.54 -8.38 22.11
CA ASP A 29 -3.31 -9.53 22.57
C ASP A 29 -2.46 -10.78 22.87
N LEU A 30 -1.30 -10.92 22.19
CA LEU A 30 -0.42 -12.06 22.38
C LEU A 30 0.28 -12.04 23.75
N HIS A 31 0.76 -10.88 24.19
CA HIS A 31 1.40 -10.74 25.50
C HIS A 31 0.39 -10.89 26.65
N GLN A 32 -0.77 -10.25 26.52
CA GLN A 32 -1.86 -10.42 27.48
C GLN A 32 -2.37 -11.87 27.52
N ALA A 33 -2.49 -12.53 26.37
CA ALA A 33 -2.83 -13.93 26.29
C ALA A 33 -1.78 -14.82 26.98
N MET A 34 -0.49 -14.50 26.82
CA MET A 34 0.62 -15.23 27.43
C MET A 34 0.62 -15.06 28.98
N LYS A 35 0.43 -13.83 29.49
CA LYS A 35 0.25 -13.56 30.92
C LYS A 35 -1.00 -14.25 31.49
N GLY A 36 -2.09 -14.25 30.73
CA GLY A 36 -3.33 -14.92 31.13
C GLY A 36 -3.21 -16.46 31.20
N ILE A 37 -2.31 -17.05 30.41
CA ILE A 37 -2.02 -18.50 30.43
C ILE A 37 -0.99 -18.86 31.52
N LEU A 38 -0.04 -17.97 31.78
CA LEU A 38 1.10 -18.17 32.68
C LEU A 38 1.17 -17.06 33.74
N PRO A 39 0.16 -16.88 34.59
CA PRO A 39 0.06 -15.74 35.50
C PRO A 39 1.15 -15.70 36.58
N SER A 40 1.75 -16.84 36.88
CA SER A 40 2.82 -16.97 37.89
C SER A 40 4.23 -17.06 37.28
N ALA A 41 4.37 -16.89 35.96
CA ALA A 41 5.68 -16.97 35.31
C ALA A 41 6.46 -15.67 35.49
N MET A 42 7.78 -15.80 35.64
CA MET A 42 8.72 -14.69 35.60
C MET A 42 9.13 -14.45 34.14
N PHE A 43 8.90 -13.25 33.65
CA PHE A 43 9.27 -12.86 32.28
C PHE A 43 10.60 -12.12 32.30
N ILE A 44 11.55 -12.56 31.48
CA ILE A 44 12.88 -11.97 31.34
C ILE A 44 13.01 -11.55 29.88
N GLY A 45 13.13 -10.24 29.61
CA GLY A 45 13.28 -9.68 28.27
C GLY A 45 14.74 -9.54 27.88
N PHE A 46 15.06 -9.91 26.66
CA PHE A 46 16.34 -9.66 26.00
C PHE A 46 16.12 -8.74 24.81
N THR A 47 17.00 -7.79 24.59
CA THR A 47 16.97 -6.92 23.41
C THR A 47 18.36 -6.42 23.10
N GLY A 48 18.77 -6.51 21.83
CA GLY A 48 20.01 -5.92 21.33
C GLY A 48 19.90 -4.41 21.05
N THR A 49 18.78 -3.77 21.41
CA THR A 49 18.55 -2.36 21.14
C THR A 49 18.03 -1.65 22.40
N PRO A 50 18.58 -0.46 22.77
CA PRO A 50 18.05 0.32 23.87
C PRO A 50 16.63 0.77 23.54
N LEU A 51 15.82 0.78 24.56
CA LEU A 51 14.43 1.19 24.45
C LEU A 51 14.35 2.73 24.44
N LEU A 52 13.69 3.27 23.45
CA LEU A 52 13.37 4.70 23.39
C LEU A 52 12.41 5.09 24.53
N LYS A 53 12.29 6.40 24.84
CA LYS A 53 11.52 6.86 26.02
C LYS A 53 10.13 6.22 26.15
N THR A 54 9.35 6.15 25.06
CA THR A 54 8.00 5.55 25.05
C THR A 54 8.01 4.03 25.14
N ASP A 55 8.96 3.37 24.46
CA ASP A 55 9.09 1.91 24.48
C ASP A 55 9.74 1.44 25.79
N LYS A 56 10.59 2.27 26.39
CA LYS A 56 11.23 2.04 27.68
C LYS A 56 10.23 1.93 28.80
N GLN A 57 9.24 2.84 28.86
CA GLN A 57 8.18 2.78 29.84
C GLN A 57 7.42 1.46 29.78
N LYS A 58 6.93 1.08 28.60
CA LYS A 58 6.22 -0.19 28.40
C LYS A 58 7.04 -1.42 28.75
N SER A 59 8.32 -1.44 28.44
CA SER A 59 9.18 -2.59 28.74
C SER A 59 9.47 -2.73 30.22
N ILE A 60 9.68 -1.61 30.90
CA ILE A 60 9.87 -1.61 32.38
C ILE A 60 8.59 -2.08 33.09
N GLU A 61 7.42 -1.67 32.60
CA GLU A 61 6.12 -2.17 33.10
C GLU A 61 5.99 -3.69 33.01
N ILE A 62 6.50 -4.26 31.94
CA ILE A 62 6.33 -5.67 31.60
C ILE A 62 7.40 -6.55 32.22
N PHE A 63 8.67 -6.14 32.11
CA PHE A 63 9.84 -6.94 32.46
C PHE A 63 10.57 -6.45 33.71
N GLY A 64 10.22 -5.27 34.24
CA GLY A 64 10.94 -4.66 35.36
C GLY A 64 12.23 -3.93 34.94
N PRO A 65 13.09 -3.54 35.91
CA PRO A 65 14.32 -2.84 35.65
C PRO A 65 15.36 -3.70 34.95
N TYR A 66 16.36 -3.05 34.34
CA TYR A 66 17.48 -3.74 33.71
C TYR A 66 18.23 -4.62 34.74
N ILE A 67 18.46 -5.88 34.35
CA ILE A 67 19.29 -6.81 35.12
C ILE A 67 20.76 -6.59 34.76
N HIS A 68 21.07 -6.42 33.47
CA HIS A 68 22.41 -6.22 32.95
C HIS A 68 22.37 -5.51 31.59
N MET A 69 23.40 -4.73 31.29
CA MET A 69 23.65 -4.10 29.99
C MET A 69 25.05 -4.43 29.53
N TYR A 70 25.21 -4.75 28.23
CA TYR A 70 26.48 -4.93 27.56
C TYR A 70 26.51 -4.02 26.34
N LYS A 71 27.34 -2.97 26.42
CA LYS A 71 27.29 -1.86 25.47
C LYS A 71 28.12 -2.13 24.22
N PHE A 72 27.87 -1.38 23.16
CA PHE A 72 28.57 -1.53 21.88
C PHE A 72 30.08 -1.30 22.01
N ASP A 73 30.49 -0.25 22.71
CA ASP A 73 31.90 0.09 22.96
C ASP A 73 32.63 -0.98 23.81
N GLU A 74 31.93 -1.60 24.76
CA GLU A 74 32.46 -2.76 25.50
C GLU A 74 32.67 -3.96 24.58
N ALA A 75 31.68 -4.26 23.70
CA ALA A 75 31.76 -5.37 22.76
C ALA A 75 32.87 -5.19 21.70
N VAL A 76 33.13 -3.96 21.25
CA VAL A 76 34.25 -3.62 20.36
C VAL A 76 35.58 -3.83 21.11
N LYS A 77 35.68 -3.33 22.35
CA LYS A 77 36.90 -3.46 23.18
C LYS A 77 37.20 -4.93 23.49
N ASP A 78 36.19 -5.72 23.74
CA ASP A 78 36.31 -7.16 24.00
C ASP A 78 36.57 -7.98 22.71
N GLY A 79 36.56 -7.34 21.54
CA GLY A 79 36.79 -8.01 20.26
C GLY A 79 35.65 -8.95 19.86
N VAL A 80 34.44 -8.75 20.37
CA VAL A 80 33.25 -9.57 20.03
C VAL A 80 32.57 -9.06 18.75
N VAL A 81 32.68 -7.77 18.47
CA VAL A 81 32.23 -7.12 17.24
C VAL A 81 33.30 -6.17 16.73
N LEU A 82 33.25 -5.85 15.43
CA LEU A 82 34.14 -4.87 14.81
C LEU A 82 33.62 -3.44 15.02
N ASP A 83 34.56 -2.49 15.02
CA ASP A 83 34.21 -1.08 14.95
C ASP A 83 33.65 -0.70 13.59
N LEU A 84 32.97 0.44 13.51
CA LEU A 84 32.26 0.89 12.33
C LEU A 84 32.93 2.14 11.73
N ARG A 85 33.01 2.17 10.40
CA ARG A 85 33.43 3.38 9.66
C ARG A 85 32.26 3.92 8.86
N TYR A 86 32.02 5.23 9.02
CA TYR A 86 30.94 5.96 8.37
C TYR A 86 31.48 6.90 7.29
N GLU A 87 30.81 6.88 6.14
CA GLU A 87 31.08 7.75 5.00
C GLU A 87 29.75 8.28 4.46
N ALA A 88 29.54 9.61 4.52
CA ALA A 88 28.39 10.26 3.88
C ALA A 88 28.72 10.61 2.43
N ARG A 89 27.82 10.29 1.52
CA ARG A 89 27.91 10.62 0.09
C ARG A 89 26.69 11.40 -0.34
N ASP A 90 26.86 12.65 -0.71
CA ASP A 90 25.76 13.49 -1.18
C ASP A 90 25.60 13.38 -2.69
N ILE A 91 24.34 13.36 -3.13
CA ILE A 91 23.98 13.37 -4.54
C ILE A 91 23.06 14.55 -4.79
N ASP A 92 23.63 15.61 -5.33
CA ASP A 92 22.92 16.84 -5.66
C ASP A 92 21.81 16.59 -6.69
N GLN A 93 20.60 17.03 -6.36
CA GLN A 93 19.47 17.00 -7.26
C GLN A 93 19.02 18.42 -7.62
N ARG A 94 18.77 18.67 -8.91
CA ARG A 94 18.31 19.96 -9.42
C ARG A 94 16.97 19.83 -10.13
N ILE A 95 16.09 20.80 -9.92
CA ILE A 95 14.86 20.98 -10.68
C ILE A 95 15.19 21.75 -11.95
N THR A 96 14.98 21.15 -13.11
CA THR A 96 15.35 21.77 -14.40
C THR A 96 14.43 22.93 -14.78
N SER A 97 13.13 22.90 -14.43
CA SER A 97 12.20 23.99 -14.72
C SER A 97 10.92 23.92 -13.90
N GLN A 98 10.82 24.76 -12.85
CA GLN A 98 9.60 24.89 -12.04
C GLN A 98 8.36 25.26 -12.88
N LYS A 99 8.53 26.20 -13.82
CA LYS A 99 7.42 26.66 -14.66
C LYS A 99 6.83 25.55 -15.54
N LYS A 100 7.66 24.69 -16.11
CA LYS A 100 7.20 23.54 -16.92
C LYS A 100 6.52 22.50 -16.05
N ILE A 101 7.03 22.23 -14.84
CA ILE A 101 6.40 21.34 -13.85
C ILE A 101 4.99 21.82 -13.51
N ASP A 102 4.84 23.12 -13.18
CA ASP A 102 3.53 23.68 -12.81
C ASP A 102 2.55 23.62 -13.97
N GLN A 103 2.98 23.98 -15.18
CA GLN A 103 2.14 23.93 -16.40
C GLN A 103 1.70 22.49 -16.69
N TRP A 104 2.61 21.54 -16.61
CA TRP A 104 2.33 20.13 -16.87
C TRP A 104 1.37 19.56 -15.79
N PHE A 105 1.62 19.88 -14.51
CA PHE A 105 0.76 19.47 -13.42
C PHE A 105 -0.67 20.00 -13.57
N GLU A 106 -0.84 21.28 -13.90
CA GLU A 106 -2.17 21.86 -14.13
C GLU A 106 -2.89 21.25 -15.34
N ALA A 107 -2.16 20.92 -16.40
CA ALA A 107 -2.73 20.25 -17.57
C ALA A 107 -3.24 18.84 -17.23
N LYS A 108 -2.44 18.06 -16.49
CA LYS A 108 -2.76 16.66 -16.11
C LYS A 108 -3.84 16.55 -15.04
N THR A 109 -3.94 17.55 -14.18
CA THR A 109 -4.92 17.57 -13.08
C THR A 109 -6.16 18.43 -13.38
N LYS A 110 -6.38 18.75 -14.66
CA LYS A 110 -7.55 19.50 -15.10
C LYS A 110 -8.83 18.76 -14.72
N GLY A 111 -9.73 19.45 -14.01
CA GLY A 111 -10.99 18.87 -13.52
C GLY A 111 -10.96 18.34 -12.08
N LEU A 112 -9.78 18.25 -11.46
CA LEU A 112 -9.67 17.95 -10.04
C LEU A 112 -10.02 19.17 -9.18
N THR A 113 -10.60 18.92 -7.99
CA THR A 113 -10.79 19.96 -6.96
C THR A 113 -9.44 20.47 -6.45
N ASN A 114 -9.40 21.67 -5.88
CA ASN A 114 -8.18 22.23 -5.31
C ASN A 114 -7.60 21.35 -4.18
N LEU A 115 -8.48 20.76 -3.36
CA LEU A 115 -8.10 19.83 -2.31
C LEU A 115 -7.45 18.57 -2.90
N ALA A 116 -8.01 18.05 -3.95
CA ALA A 116 -7.52 16.91 -4.68
C ALA A 116 -6.13 17.15 -5.28
N LYS A 117 -5.94 18.30 -5.91
CA LYS A 117 -4.62 18.73 -6.41
C LYS A 117 -3.61 18.90 -5.28
N ALA A 118 -4.02 19.45 -4.12
CA ALA A 118 -3.18 19.60 -2.96
C ALA A 118 -2.76 18.23 -2.39
N GLN A 119 -3.66 17.26 -2.30
CA GLN A 119 -3.37 15.89 -1.87
C GLN A 119 -2.40 15.19 -2.82
N LEU A 120 -2.60 15.36 -4.15
CA LEU A 120 -1.71 14.80 -5.16
C LEU A 120 -0.31 15.42 -5.06
N LYS A 121 -0.19 16.75 -4.95
CA LYS A 121 1.08 17.44 -4.70
C LYS A 121 1.75 16.96 -3.41
N GLN A 122 1.00 16.80 -2.32
CA GLN A 122 1.52 16.32 -1.05
C GLN A 122 2.05 14.89 -1.16
N ARG A 123 1.31 14.00 -1.85
CA ARG A 123 1.72 12.60 -2.02
C ARG A 123 2.98 12.46 -2.88
N TRP A 124 3.06 13.20 -3.99
CA TRP A 124 4.15 13.08 -4.97
C TRP A 124 5.27 14.08 -4.78
N GLY A 125 5.02 15.20 -4.12
CA GLY A 125 6.02 16.17 -3.71
C GLY A 125 6.74 15.79 -2.41
N THR A 126 6.58 14.56 -1.92
CA THR A 126 7.34 14.09 -0.75
C THR A 126 8.81 13.93 -1.10
N MET A 127 9.67 14.22 -0.12
CA MET A 127 11.11 14.03 -0.30
C MET A 127 11.47 12.61 -0.75
N GLN A 128 10.77 11.59 -0.26
CA GLN A 128 10.97 10.20 -0.66
C GLN A 128 10.74 9.99 -2.16
N LYS A 129 9.64 10.53 -2.73
CA LYS A 129 9.35 10.38 -4.17
C LYS A 129 10.35 11.15 -5.04
N VAL A 130 10.77 12.34 -4.61
CA VAL A 130 11.82 13.12 -5.28
C VAL A 130 13.16 12.39 -5.25
N LEU A 131 13.54 11.85 -4.11
CA LEU A 131 14.78 11.10 -3.93
C LEU A 131 14.80 9.76 -4.68
N SER A 132 13.65 9.24 -5.11
CA SER A 132 13.54 8.04 -5.95
C SER A 132 13.60 8.32 -7.45
N SER A 133 14.06 9.50 -7.88
CA SER A 133 14.23 9.82 -9.30
C SER A 133 15.25 8.90 -9.96
N GLN A 134 14.98 8.49 -11.20
CA GLN A 134 15.84 7.55 -11.94
C GLN A 134 17.29 8.01 -12.02
N SER A 135 17.51 9.27 -12.33
CA SER A 135 18.85 9.85 -12.46
C SER A 135 19.67 9.73 -11.15
N ARG A 136 19.03 9.90 -9.99
CA ARG A 136 19.70 9.72 -8.70
C ARG A 136 20.03 8.26 -8.40
N LEU A 137 19.11 7.34 -8.71
CA LEU A 137 19.34 5.91 -8.54
C LEU A 137 20.50 5.42 -9.43
N GLU A 138 20.57 5.88 -10.69
CA GLU A 138 21.68 5.60 -11.61
C GLU A 138 23.02 6.07 -11.06
N GLN A 139 23.06 7.24 -10.42
CA GLN A 139 24.28 7.75 -9.77
C GLN A 139 24.73 6.87 -8.60
N ILE A 140 23.80 6.45 -7.74
CA ILE A 140 24.07 5.53 -6.61
C ILE A 140 24.60 4.20 -7.16
N VAL A 141 24.00 3.66 -8.22
CA VAL A 141 24.44 2.41 -8.86
C VAL A 141 25.87 2.55 -9.37
N ALA A 142 26.21 3.64 -10.06
CA ALA A 142 27.55 3.89 -10.56
C ALA A 142 28.59 3.97 -9.42
N ASP A 143 28.21 4.60 -8.31
CA ASP A 143 29.03 4.74 -7.13
C ASP A 143 29.29 3.37 -6.43
N ILE A 144 28.26 2.55 -6.27
CA ILE A 144 28.39 1.19 -5.73
C ILE A 144 29.25 0.30 -6.63
N LEU A 145 29.09 0.39 -7.96
CA LEU A 145 29.92 -0.35 -8.93
C LEU A 145 31.39 0.03 -8.82
N MET A 146 31.68 1.32 -8.61
CA MET A 146 33.03 1.78 -8.37
C MET A 146 33.63 1.17 -7.09
N ASP A 147 32.87 1.12 -5.98
CA ASP A 147 33.29 0.44 -4.76
C ASP A 147 33.52 -1.06 -4.98
N MET A 148 32.61 -1.74 -5.71
CA MET A 148 32.77 -3.16 -6.05
C MET A 148 34.05 -3.46 -6.83
N ALA A 149 34.53 -2.50 -7.61
CA ALA A 149 35.76 -2.61 -8.40
C ALA A 149 37.03 -2.21 -7.63
N THR A 150 36.93 -1.38 -6.60
CA THR A 150 38.08 -0.73 -5.95
C THR A 150 38.30 -1.12 -4.48
N ARG A 151 37.26 -1.60 -3.77
CA ARG A 151 37.39 -1.98 -2.35
C ARG A 151 37.84 -3.43 -2.23
N ASP A 152 38.95 -3.68 -1.55
CA ASP A 152 39.66 -4.98 -1.53
C ASP A 152 38.74 -6.16 -1.23
N ARG A 153 37.95 -6.12 -0.19
CA ARG A 153 37.06 -7.24 0.20
C ARG A 153 35.93 -7.49 -0.81
N LEU A 154 35.39 -6.44 -1.45
CA LEU A 154 34.36 -6.59 -2.49
C LEU A 154 34.96 -7.10 -3.80
N GLN A 155 36.16 -6.63 -4.16
CA GLN A 155 36.87 -7.06 -5.37
C GLN A 155 37.33 -8.51 -5.25
N SER A 156 37.93 -8.89 -4.12
CA SER A 156 38.43 -10.26 -3.88
C SER A 156 37.31 -11.31 -3.74
N GLY A 157 36.07 -10.88 -3.45
CA GLY A 157 34.95 -11.79 -3.20
C GLY A 157 34.93 -12.41 -1.79
N HIS A 158 35.80 -11.96 -0.87
CA HIS A 158 35.76 -12.34 0.54
C HIS A 158 34.64 -11.61 1.31
N GLY A 159 34.28 -10.41 0.88
CA GLY A 159 33.20 -9.64 1.44
C GLY A 159 32.11 -9.36 0.43
N ASN A 160 30.94 -9.01 0.94
CA ASN A 160 29.80 -8.58 0.17
C ASN A 160 29.11 -7.36 0.81
N ALA A 161 28.04 -6.91 0.20
CA ALA A 161 27.38 -5.67 0.58
C ALA A 161 25.85 -5.80 0.68
N MET A 162 25.26 -4.93 1.48
CA MET A 162 23.80 -4.74 1.55
C MET A 162 23.45 -3.32 1.15
N LEU A 163 22.41 -3.15 0.31
CA LEU A 163 21.83 -1.86 -0.04
C LEU A 163 20.42 -1.74 0.58
N VAL A 164 20.23 -0.78 1.45
CA VAL A 164 18.95 -0.48 2.07
C VAL A 164 18.23 0.58 1.22
N ALA A 165 17.24 0.15 0.47
CA ALA A 165 16.41 1.03 -0.37
C ALA A 165 15.25 1.63 0.44
N GLY A 166 14.81 2.84 0.07
CA GLY A 166 13.73 3.55 0.73
C GLY A 166 12.34 2.93 0.57
N SER A 167 12.15 2.14 -0.50
CA SER A 167 10.90 1.45 -0.80
C SER A 167 11.14 0.19 -1.63
N ILE A 168 10.12 -0.69 -1.72
CA ILE A 168 10.17 -1.86 -2.60
C ILE A 168 10.30 -1.44 -4.07
N TYR A 169 9.67 -0.34 -4.47
CA TYR A 169 9.82 0.23 -5.80
C TYR A 169 11.28 0.60 -6.10
N GLU A 170 11.92 1.36 -5.21
CA GLU A 170 13.34 1.72 -5.37
C GLU A 170 14.25 0.48 -5.38
N ALA A 171 13.96 -0.52 -4.55
CA ALA A 171 14.70 -1.79 -4.58
C ALA A 171 14.60 -2.49 -5.94
N CYS A 172 13.42 -2.48 -6.56
CA CYS A 172 13.22 -3.01 -7.92
C CYS A 172 13.97 -2.19 -8.98
N LYS A 173 13.94 -0.86 -8.88
CA LYS A 173 14.72 0.03 -9.78
C LYS A 173 16.22 -0.22 -9.67
N PHE A 174 16.75 -0.31 -8.45
CA PHE A 174 18.16 -0.65 -8.24
C PHE A 174 18.50 -2.00 -8.86
N TYR A 175 17.67 -3.02 -8.65
CA TYR A 175 17.90 -4.33 -9.24
C TYR A 175 17.88 -4.30 -10.75
N ASP A 176 16.91 -3.61 -11.38
CA ASP A 176 16.85 -3.45 -12.83
C ASP A 176 18.11 -2.77 -13.38
N LEU A 177 18.60 -1.74 -12.70
CA LEU A 177 19.85 -1.08 -13.07
C LEU A 177 21.06 -2.01 -12.91
N PHE A 178 21.22 -2.69 -11.77
CA PHE A 178 22.32 -3.63 -11.53
C PHE A 178 22.28 -4.85 -12.47
N SER A 179 21.09 -5.32 -12.85
CA SER A 179 20.93 -6.44 -13.77
C SER A 179 21.49 -6.17 -15.19
N LYS A 180 21.74 -4.91 -15.50
CA LYS A 180 22.35 -4.44 -16.78
C LYS A 180 23.86 -4.23 -16.66
N THR A 181 24.46 -4.59 -15.54
CA THR A 181 25.89 -4.41 -15.22
C THR A 181 26.57 -5.75 -14.93
N ASP A 182 27.85 -5.70 -14.53
CA ASP A 182 28.63 -6.87 -14.11
C ASP A 182 28.10 -7.55 -12.84
N LEU A 183 27.16 -6.92 -12.12
CA LEU A 183 26.48 -7.54 -11.00
C LEU A 183 25.28 -8.40 -11.40
N LYS A 184 25.00 -8.57 -12.68
CA LYS A 184 23.97 -9.49 -13.17
C LYS A 184 24.17 -10.89 -12.63
N GLY A 185 23.16 -11.45 -11.95
CA GLY A 185 23.19 -12.78 -11.34
C GLY A 185 23.97 -12.87 -10.01
N THR A 186 24.62 -11.78 -9.57
CA THR A 186 25.31 -11.70 -8.27
C THR A 186 24.67 -10.66 -7.32
N CYS A 187 23.51 -10.11 -7.69
CA CYS A 187 22.66 -9.27 -6.84
C CYS A 187 21.26 -9.84 -6.77
N ALA A 188 20.55 -9.57 -5.68
CA ALA A 188 19.19 -10.03 -5.46
C ALA A 188 18.41 -9.07 -4.55
N ILE A 189 17.07 -9.03 -4.72
CA ILE A 189 16.16 -8.32 -3.83
C ILE A 189 15.63 -9.30 -2.77
N VAL A 190 15.67 -8.91 -1.51
CA VAL A 190 15.05 -9.65 -0.41
C VAL A 190 14.20 -8.71 0.44
N THR A 191 12.89 -8.77 0.27
CA THR A 191 11.93 -7.93 0.98
C THR A 191 10.74 -8.74 1.48
N SER A 192 9.77 -8.09 2.12
CA SER A 192 8.51 -8.73 2.53
C SER A 192 7.50 -8.84 1.39
N TYR A 193 7.82 -8.36 0.20
CA TYR A 193 6.93 -8.39 -0.96
C TYR A 193 6.86 -9.79 -1.57
N SER A 194 5.65 -10.26 -1.79
CA SER A 194 5.35 -11.47 -2.56
C SER A 194 4.47 -11.06 -3.75
N PRO A 195 4.98 -11.15 -4.99
CA PRO A 195 4.23 -10.71 -6.16
C PRO A 195 2.94 -11.50 -6.33
N SER A 196 1.84 -10.77 -6.56
CA SER A 196 0.52 -11.32 -6.81
C SER A 196 -0.11 -10.62 -8.01
N THR A 197 -0.84 -11.37 -8.83
CA THR A 197 -1.61 -10.77 -9.95
C THR A 197 -2.68 -9.79 -9.47
N ALA A 198 -3.07 -9.85 -8.20
CA ALA A 198 -3.97 -8.87 -7.59
C ALA A 198 -3.32 -7.49 -7.44
N ASP A 199 -1.97 -7.43 -7.34
CA ASP A 199 -1.24 -6.17 -7.15
C ASP A 199 -1.26 -5.29 -8.40
N ILE A 200 -1.39 -5.91 -9.58
CA ILE A 200 -1.32 -5.21 -10.88
C ILE A 200 -2.67 -5.04 -11.57
N LYS A 201 -3.76 -5.60 -11.02
CA LYS A 201 -5.09 -5.45 -11.63
C LYS A 201 -5.62 -4.02 -11.48
N GLY A 202 -5.93 -3.39 -12.61
CA GLY A 202 -6.39 -2.00 -12.66
C GLY A 202 -5.31 -0.96 -12.44
N GLU A 203 -4.03 -1.33 -12.51
CA GLU A 203 -2.90 -0.42 -12.39
C GLU A 203 -2.42 0.13 -13.75
N GLU A 204 -2.75 -0.52 -14.85
CA GLU A 204 -2.34 -0.08 -16.19
C GLU A 204 -3.15 1.15 -16.64
N SER A 205 -2.48 2.28 -16.76
CA SER A 205 -3.08 3.55 -17.19
C SER A 205 -2.84 3.90 -18.66
N GLY A 206 -2.06 3.10 -19.37
CA GLY A 206 -1.72 3.32 -20.79
C GLY A 206 -0.59 4.33 -21.05
N GLU A 207 -0.13 5.08 -20.05
CA GLU A 207 0.96 6.09 -20.18
C GLU A 207 2.30 5.63 -19.60
N GLY A 208 2.42 4.39 -19.18
CA GLY A 208 3.60 3.87 -18.53
C GLY A 208 3.21 2.90 -17.40
N GLU A 209 4.22 2.29 -16.82
CA GLU A 209 3.99 1.36 -15.73
C GLU A 209 3.79 2.10 -14.41
N THR A 210 2.84 1.65 -13.61
CA THR A 210 2.71 2.09 -12.21
C THR A 210 3.83 1.50 -11.37
N ASP A 211 4.11 2.10 -10.21
CA ASP A 211 5.07 1.55 -9.23
C ASP A 211 4.75 0.06 -8.91
N ASN A 212 3.48 -0.34 -8.94
CA ASN A 212 3.06 -1.71 -8.64
C ASN A 212 3.34 -2.69 -9.79
N ILE A 213 3.06 -2.30 -11.03
CA ILE A 213 3.38 -3.11 -12.21
C ILE A 213 4.87 -3.32 -12.31
N GLU A 214 5.65 -2.27 -12.11
CA GLU A 214 7.09 -2.36 -12.15
C GLU A 214 7.67 -3.28 -11.08
N LYS A 215 7.19 -3.16 -9.83
CA LYS A 215 7.56 -4.10 -8.76
C LYS A 215 7.24 -5.54 -9.12
N TYR A 216 6.03 -5.79 -9.62
CA TYR A 216 5.59 -7.12 -10.03
C TYR A 216 6.47 -7.69 -11.13
N ASN A 217 6.65 -6.94 -12.21
CA ASN A 217 7.44 -7.38 -13.37
C ASN A 217 8.89 -7.68 -12.98
N THR A 218 9.54 -6.79 -12.23
CA THR A 218 10.92 -6.96 -11.79
C THR A 218 11.09 -8.19 -10.89
N TYR A 219 10.17 -8.40 -9.94
CA TYR A 219 10.22 -9.58 -9.06
C TYR A 219 9.99 -10.88 -9.83
N CYS A 220 8.98 -10.92 -10.70
CA CYS A 220 8.69 -12.09 -11.51
C CYS A 220 9.87 -12.43 -12.43
N GLN A 221 10.51 -11.44 -13.05
CA GLN A 221 11.67 -11.64 -13.91
C GLN A 221 12.87 -12.12 -13.08
N MET A 222 13.15 -11.53 -11.92
CA MET A 222 14.22 -11.97 -11.02
C MET A 222 14.07 -13.44 -10.61
N LEU A 223 12.86 -13.85 -10.23
CA LEU A 223 12.56 -15.24 -9.86
C LEU A 223 12.69 -16.18 -11.07
N ALA A 224 12.20 -15.76 -12.24
CA ALA A 224 12.32 -16.52 -13.48
C ALA A 224 13.79 -16.77 -13.87
N ASP A 225 14.60 -15.73 -13.79
CA ASP A 225 16.03 -15.81 -14.09
C ASP A 225 16.78 -16.71 -13.07
N TRP A 226 16.40 -16.62 -11.78
CA TRP A 226 17.03 -17.44 -10.74
C TRP A 226 16.76 -18.93 -10.89
N PHE A 227 15.51 -19.30 -11.17
CA PHE A 227 15.12 -20.71 -11.30
C PHE A 227 15.24 -21.24 -12.74
N ASN A 228 15.52 -20.37 -13.70
CA ASN A 228 15.47 -20.68 -15.13
C ASN A 228 14.11 -21.29 -15.54
N GLU A 229 13.04 -20.66 -15.09
CA GLU A 229 11.64 -21.08 -15.30
C GLU A 229 10.79 -19.91 -15.78
N PRO A 230 9.61 -20.17 -16.38
CA PRO A 230 8.68 -19.10 -16.74
C PRO A 230 8.21 -18.30 -15.50
N PRO A 231 7.98 -16.98 -15.61
CA PRO A 231 7.57 -16.11 -14.51
C PRO A 231 6.36 -16.63 -13.74
N GLU A 232 5.36 -17.19 -14.44
CA GLU A 232 4.11 -17.70 -13.85
C GLU A 232 4.35 -18.87 -12.89
N THR A 233 5.41 -19.64 -13.11
CA THR A 233 5.79 -20.77 -12.27
C THR A 233 6.72 -20.31 -11.14
N ALA A 234 7.69 -19.46 -11.48
CA ALA A 234 8.72 -18.98 -10.56
C ALA A 234 8.14 -18.11 -9.45
N VAL A 235 7.07 -17.35 -9.71
CA VAL A 235 6.41 -16.44 -8.75
C VAL A 235 5.97 -17.16 -7.45
N ASN A 236 5.65 -18.43 -7.50
CA ASN A 236 5.24 -19.20 -6.34
C ASN A 236 6.42 -19.70 -5.46
N LYS A 237 7.66 -19.37 -5.82
CA LYS A 237 8.88 -19.88 -5.17
C LYS A 237 9.62 -18.81 -4.36
N VAL A 238 8.98 -17.72 -3.97
CA VAL A 238 9.60 -16.60 -3.24
C VAL A 238 10.32 -17.06 -1.98
N GLU A 239 9.68 -17.89 -1.13
CA GLU A 239 10.29 -18.39 0.10
C GLU A 239 11.53 -19.26 -0.18
N LYS A 240 11.47 -20.12 -1.21
CA LYS A 240 12.58 -20.94 -1.63
C LYS A 240 13.75 -20.08 -2.14
N PHE A 241 13.45 -19.11 -2.98
CA PHE A 241 14.39 -18.12 -3.49
C PHE A 241 15.11 -17.40 -2.35
N GLU A 242 14.36 -16.84 -1.39
CA GLU A 242 14.96 -16.14 -0.26
C GLU A 242 15.88 -17.00 0.57
N LYS A 243 15.51 -18.27 0.80
CA LYS A 243 16.33 -19.21 1.54
C LYS A 243 17.65 -19.50 0.81
N GLU A 244 17.59 -19.70 -0.51
CA GLU A 244 18.76 -19.98 -1.33
C GLU A 244 19.67 -18.75 -1.45
N VAL A 245 19.09 -17.56 -1.68
CA VAL A 245 19.84 -16.29 -1.78
C VAL A 245 20.55 -15.97 -0.46
N LYS A 246 19.85 -16.09 0.68
CA LYS A 246 20.44 -15.86 2.00
C LYS A 246 21.58 -16.80 2.28
N LYS A 247 21.40 -18.08 1.96
CA LYS A 247 22.46 -19.07 2.11
C LYS A 247 23.67 -18.73 1.23
N LYS A 248 23.43 -18.41 -0.04
CA LYS A 248 24.49 -18.07 -0.99
C LYS A 248 25.22 -16.77 -0.58
N PHE A 249 24.51 -15.79 -0.02
CA PHE A 249 25.11 -14.57 0.48
C PHE A 249 26.07 -14.80 1.66
N ILE A 250 25.77 -15.76 2.53
CA ILE A 250 26.63 -16.12 3.66
C ILE A 250 27.80 -17.00 3.21
N ASP A 251 27.49 -18.07 2.46
CA ASP A 251 28.47 -19.13 2.17
C ASP A 251 29.37 -18.81 0.97
N GLU A 252 28.89 -17.99 0.03
CA GLU A 252 29.54 -17.70 -1.24
C GLU A 252 29.52 -16.18 -1.58
N PRO A 253 30.18 -15.33 -0.75
CA PRO A 253 30.09 -13.86 -0.89
C PRO A 253 30.53 -13.35 -2.26
N GLY A 254 31.48 -14.02 -2.93
CA GLY A 254 31.88 -13.68 -4.29
C GLY A 254 30.85 -13.99 -5.37
N GLN A 255 29.89 -14.89 -5.09
CA GLN A 255 28.79 -15.27 -6.00
C GLN A 255 27.48 -14.56 -5.70
N MET A 256 27.34 -13.98 -4.50
CA MET A 256 26.22 -13.12 -4.12
C MET A 256 26.78 -11.84 -3.49
N LYS A 257 27.13 -10.87 -4.34
CA LYS A 257 27.88 -9.69 -3.95
C LYS A 257 27.03 -8.60 -3.31
N LEU A 258 25.74 -8.51 -3.69
CA LEU A 258 24.86 -7.44 -3.23
C LEU A 258 23.46 -7.95 -2.91
N LEU A 259 22.99 -7.70 -1.67
CA LEU A 259 21.58 -7.83 -1.33
C LEU A 259 20.92 -6.46 -1.27
N ILE A 260 19.81 -6.30 -1.99
CA ILE A 260 18.97 -5.11 -1.96
C ILE A 260 17.79 -5.39 -1.03
N VAL A 261 17.67 -4.62 0.04
CA VAL A 261 16.67 -4.82 1.09
C VAL A 261 15.92 -3.51 1.37
N VAL A 262 14.79 -3.60 2.08
CA VAL A 262 14.05 -2.41 2.55
C VAL A 262 13.99 -2.40 4.07
N ASP A 263 13.40 -3.43 4.69
CA ASP A 263 13.34 -3.62 6.14
C ASP A 263 13.75 -5.05 6.54
N LYS A 264 13.49 -6.00 5.65
CA LYS A 264 13.81 -7.40 5.87
C LYS A 264 15.31 -7.59 5.91
N LEU A 265 15.80 -8.51 6.75
CA LEU A 265 17.20 -8.80 7.04
C LEU A 265 17.97 -7.73 7.84
N LEU A 266 17.41 -6.56 8.07
CA LEU A 266 18.04 -5.56 8.95
C LEU A 266 18.01 -6.02 10.43
N THR A 267 17.17 -7.00 10.75
CA THR A 267 17.06 -7.59 12.09
C THR A 267 17.18 -9.11 12.00
N GLY A 268 17.90 -9.72 12.93
CA GLY A 268 17.99 -11.18 13.06
C GLY A 268 18.72 -11.92 11.95
N PHE A 269 19.31 -11.23 10.96
CA PHE A 269 20.11 -11.85 9.91
C PHE A 269 21.59 -11.77 10.25
N ASP A 270 22.24 -12.91 10.33
CA ASP A 270 23.67 -13.03 10.62
C ASP A 270 24.42 -13.41 9.35
N ALA A 271 25.26 -12.49 8.87
CA ALA A 271 26.09 -12.65 7.67
C ALA A 271 27.46 -12.03 7.94
N PRO A 272 28.41 -12.79 8.47
CA PRO A 272 29.76 -12.30 8.80
C PRO A 272 30.48 -11.66 7.61
N SER A 273 30.29 -12.18 6.39
CA SER A 273 30.87 -11.67 5.15
C SER A 273 30.37 -10.28 4.75
N ALA A 274 29.19 -9.84 5.25
CA ALA A 274 28.66 -8.51 4.98
C ALA A 274 29.59 -7.43 5.56
N THR A 275 30.26 -6.70 4.67
CA THR A 275 31.28 -5.71 5.03
C THR A 275 30.82 -4.28 4.79
N TYR A 276 30.00 -4.05 3.77
CA TYR A 276 29.52 -2.73 3.35
C TYR A 276 27.99 -2.66 3.46
N LEU A 277 27.51 -1.57 4.09
CA LEU A 277 26.09 -1.24 4.18
C LEU A 277 25.86 0.11 3.50
N TYR A 278 25.22 0.09 2.34
CA TYR A 278 24.77 1.26 1.63
C TYR A 278 23.36 1.63 2.10
N ILE A 279 23.13 2.87 2.55
CA ILE A 279 21.85 3.31 3.08
C ILE A 279 21.26 4.40 2.20
N ASP A 280 20.21 4.06 1.44
CA ASP A 280 19.39 5.01 0.69
C ASP A 280 17.97 5.09 1.27
N LYS A 281 17.85 5.06 2.59
CA LYS A 281 16.60 5.10 3.32
C LYS A 281 16.68 6.05 4.49
N GLN A 282 15.65 6.88 4.70
CA GLN A 282 15.52 7.65 5.96
C GLN A 282 15.29 6.67 7.11
N MET A 283 16.28 6.54 7.95
CA MET A 283 16.26 5.64 9.11
C MET A 283 16.56 6.44 10.38
N ARG A 284 16.00 6.01 11.49
CA ARG A 284 16.20 6.63 12.80
C ARG A 284 16.28 5.55 13.88
N ASP A 285 16.92 5.90 14.98
CA ASP A 285 16.89 5.15 16.22
C ASP A 285 17.17 3.65 16.05
N HIS A 286 16.28 2.80 16.54
CA HIS A 286 16.41 1.34 16.49
C HIS A 286 16.67 0.76 15.10
N GLY A 287 15.93 1.25 14.10
CA GLY A 287 16.05 0.73 12.74
C GLY A 287 17.43 0.98 12.16
N LEU A 288 17.98 2.16 12.40
CA LEU A 288 19.33 2.52 11.96
C LEU A 288 20.38 1.69 12.68
N PHE A 289 20.31 1.57 14.02
CA PHE A 289 21.29 0.81 14.79
C PHE A 289 21.25 -0.69 14.41
N GLN A 290 20.08 -1.27 14.26
CA GLN A 290 19.94 -2.66 13.85
C GLN A 290 20.54 -2.92 12.45
N ALA A 291 20.41 -1.97 11.54
CA ALA A 291 21.01 -2.06 10.21
C ALA A 291 22.53 -2.00 10.27
N ILE A 292 23.10 -1.05 11.00
CA ILE A 292 24.55 -0.90 11.08
C ILE A 292 25.24 -2.09 11.76
N CYS A 293 24.58 -2.74 12.73
CA CYS A 293 25.08 -3.95 13.35
C CYS A 293 25.09 -5.20 12.43
N ARG A 294 24.65 -5.08 11.16
CA ARG A 294 24.76 -6.20 10.19
C ARG A 294 26.18 -6.34 9.65
N VAL A 295 26.96 -5.26 9.59
CA VAL A 295 28.28 -5.25 8.98
C VAL A 295 29.44 -5.28 9.99
N ASN A 296 29.15 -5.24 11.28
CA ASN A 296 30.18 -5.26 12.33
C ASN A 296 30.56 -6.66 12.84
N ARG A 297 30.15 -7.72 12.19
CA ARG A 297 30.49 -9.10 12.57
C ARG A 297 31.91 -9.44 12.19
N LEU A 298 32.56 -10.24 13.03
CA LEU A 298 33.90 -10.80 12.76
C LEU A 298 33.83 -11.75 11.55
N ASP A 299 34.79 -11.65 10.65
CA ASP A 299 34.91 -12.51 9.47
C ASP A 299 36.35 -12.57 8.97
N GLY A 300 37.14 -13.46 9.57
CA GLY A 300 38.56 -13.58 9.26
C GLY A 300 39.43 -12.40 9.74
N ASP A 301 40.73 -12.49 9.47
CA ASP A 301 41.70 -11.46 9.90
C ASP A 301 41.75 -10.26 8.91
N ASP A 302 41.17 -10.41 7.73
CA ASP A 302 41.14 -9.40 6.68
C ASP A 302 39.96 -8.41 6.77
N LYS A 303 39.04 -8.65 7.72
CA LYS A 303 37.93 -7.75 8.00
C LYS A 303 38.22 -6.95 9.27
N GLU A 304 38.68 -5.71 9.10
CA GLU A 304 39.04 -4.83 10.22
C GLU A 304 37.84 -3.97 10.70
N TYR A 305 36.91 -3.60 9.79
CA TYR A 305 35.78 -2.72 10.06
C TYR A 305 34.53 -3.16 9.32
N GLY A 306 33.35 -2.71 9.84
CA GLY A 306 32.14 -2.59 9.07
C GLY A 306 32.02 -1.18 8.46
N TYR A 307 31.63 -1.08 7.20
CA TYR A 307 31.53 0.20 6.50
C TYR A 307 30.08 0.59 6.26
N ILE A 308 29.74 1.83 6.60
CA ILE A 308 28.42 2.42 6.41
C ILE A 308 28.56 3.56 5.41
N ILE A 309 27.91 3.41 4.25
CA ILE A 309 27.87 4.42 3.19
C ILE A 309 26.47 5.01 3.16
N ASP A 310 26.34 6.28 3.40
CA ASP A 310 25.05 6.93 3.61
C ASP A 310 24.77 7.98 2.51
N TYR A 311 23.61 7.81 1.83
CA TYR A 311 23.12 8.72 0.78
C TYR A 311 21.96 9.62 1.26
N LYS A 312 21.66 9.66 2.58
CA LYS A 312 20.51 10.39 3.13
C LYS A 312 20.87 11.40 4.22
N ASP A 313 22.15 11.66 4.43
CA ASP A 313 22.68 12.54 5.51
C ASP A 313 22.12 12.14 6.89
N LEU A 314 22.35 10.89 7.26
CA LEU A 314 21.90 10.33 8.54
C LEU A 314 22.89 10.56 9.67
N PHE A 315 23.99 11.30 9.45
CA PHE A 315 25.08 11.46 10.42
C PHE A 315 24.60 11.87 11.82
N LYS A 316 23.71 12.87 11.91
CA LYS A 316 23.16 13.31 13.20
C LYS A 316 22.29 12.23 13.87
N SER A 317 21.55 11.47 13.09
CA SER A 317 20.74 10.36 13.59
C SER A 317 21.61 9.19 14.03
N LEU A 318 22.70 8.93 13.31
CA LEU A 318 23.69 7.91 13.64
C LEU A 318 24.48 8.28 14.89
N GLU A 319 24.97 9.54 14.99
CA GLU A 319 25.65 10.04 16.16
C GLU A 319 24.74 9.95 17.41
N GLY A 320 23.49 10.33 17.29
CA GLY A 320 22.49 10.17 18.34
C GLY A 320 22.29 8.73 18.75
N ALA A 321 22.08 7.84 17.77
CA ALA A 321 21.91 6.42 18.02
C ALA A 321 23.14 5.81 18.69
N VAL A 322 24.37 6.04 18.17
CA VAL A 322 25.61 5.52 18.77
C VAL A 322 25.81 6.08 20.18
N ARG A 323 25.57 7.38 20.40
CA ARG A 323 25.66 7.98 21.73
C ARG A 323 24.70 7.34 22.73
N ASP A 324 23.48 7.06 22.34
CA ASP A 324 22.47 6.41 23.19
C ASP A 324 22.87 4.96 23.54
N TYR A 325 23.73 4.34 22.72
CA TYR A 325 24.26 2.99 22.94
C TYR A 325 25.62 2.93 23.67
N THR A 326 26.35 4.05 23.73
CA THR A 326 27.69 4.11 24.34
C THR A 326 27.74 4.97 25.60
N SER A 327 26.93 6.02 25.71
CA SER A 327 26.93 6.89 26.88
C SER A 327 25.98 6.39 27.98
N GLY A 328 26.38 6.58 29.24
CA GLY A 328 25.60 6.22 30.42
C GLY A 328 24.28 6.96 30.60
N ALA A 329 23.59 7.32 29.49
CA ALA A 329 22.26 7.92 29.49
C ALA A 329 21.18 7.08 30.20
N PHE A 330 21.54 5.84 30.57
CA PHE A 330 20.67 4.88 31.23
C PHE A 330 21.10 4.52 32.67
N ASP A 331 22.23 5.06 33.12
CA ASP A 331 22.70 4.83 34.49
C ASP A 331 21.91 5.75 35.44
N GLY A 332 21.04 5.21 36.27
CA GLY A 332 20.46 5.93 37.38
C GLY A 332 18.92 6.06 37.40
N TYR A 333 18.18 5.05 36.96
CA TYR A 333 16.75 5.00 37.25
C TYR A 333 16.47 4.05 38.42
N GLU A 334 16.00 4.63 39.54
CA GLU A 334 15.50 3.85 40.68
C GLU A 334 14.02 3.49 40.45
N LYS A 335 13.53 2.48 41.19
CA LYS A 335 12.18 1.94 41.04
C LYS A 335 11.06 2.98 41.29
N GLU A 336 11.38 4.01 42.08
CA GLU A 336 10.48 5.12 42.41
C GLU A 336 10.31 6.10 41.24
N ASP A 337 11.33 6.28 40.39
CA ASP A 337 11.26 7.14 39.20
C ASP A 337 10.34 6.56 38.12
N VAL A 338 10.11 5.25 38.16
CA VAL A 338 9.30 4.52 37.18
C VAL A 338 7.80 4.60 37.51
N ALA A 339 7.43 4.58 38.80
CA ALA A 339 6.04 4.59 39.23
C ALA A 339 5.31 5.89 38.80
N GLY A 340 5.96 7.05 38.97
CA GLY A 340 5.39 8.34 38.54
C GLY A 340 5.29 8.54 37.02
N LEU A 341 6.16 7.87 36.24
CA LEU A 341 6.13 7.93 34.78
C LEU A 341 5.01 7.08 34.15
N LEU A 342 4.52 6.07 34.87
CA LEU A 342 3.47 5.17 34.44
C LEU A 342 2.08 5.80 34.55
N GLU A 343 1.78 6.42 35.69
CA GLU A 343 0.54 7.15 35.89
C GLU A 343 0.39 8.29 34.89
N ASP A 344 1.47 9.06 34.63
CA ASP A 344 1.46 10.19 33.69
C ASP A 344 1.25 9.78 32.22
N ARG A 345 1.56 8.54 31.81
CA ARG A 345 1.34 8.06 30.43
C ARG A 345 -0.11 7.77 30.12
N LEU A 346 -0.77 7.04 31.00
CA LEU A 346 -2.18 6.66 30.81
C LEU A 346 -3.08 7.89 30.96
N ASP A 347 -2.80 8.74 31.95
CA ASP A 347 -3.53 9.99 32.16
C ASP A 347 -3.41 10.92 30.95
N LYS A 348 -2.21 11.12 30.42
CA LYS A 348 -1.99 11.91 29.19
C LYS A 348 -2.60 11.28 27.93
N ALA A 349 -2.64 9.96 27.85
CA ALA A 349 -3.27 9.29 26.73
C ALA A 349 -4.81 9.37 26.82
N GLN A 350 -5.36 9.30 28.03
CA GLN A 350 -6.77 9.54 28.30
C GLN A 350 -7.14 10.99 27.95
N GLU A 351 -6.40 11.97 28.46
CA GLU A 351 -6.61 13.40 28.16
C GLU A 351 -6.64 13.67 26.66
N ARG A 352 -5.68 13.14 25.90
CA ARG A 352 -5.65 13.28 24.43
C ARG A 352 -6.86 12.64 23.75
N LEU A 353 -7.35 11.51 24.24
CA LEU A 353 -8.54 10.86 23.68
C LEU A 353 -9.80 11.69 23.98
N GLU A 354 -9.94 12.20 25.17
CA GLU A 354 -11.06 13.06 25.59
C GLU A 354 -11.07 14.39 24.83
N GLU A 355 -9.92 15.05 24.70
CA GLU A 355 -9.77 16.25 23.87
C GLU A 355 -10.13 16.02 22.39
N ALA A 356 -9.70 14.87 21.83
CA ALA A 356 -10.00 14.54 20.45
C ALA A 356 -11.50 14.25 20.24
N LEU A 357 -12.16 13.58 21.20
CA LEU A 357 -13.61 13.34 21.19
C LEU A 357 -14.38 14.65 21.32
N GLU A 358 -13.99 15.52 22.25
CA GLU A 358 -14.62 16.82 22.45
C GLU A 358 -14.51 17.70 21.21
N ALA A 359 -13.32 17.77 20.60
CA ALA A 359 -13.08 18.57 19.40
C ALA A 359 -13.94 18.13 18.21
N ILE A 360 -14.08 16.83 17.96
CA ILE A 360 -14.88 16.34 16.84
C ILE A 360 -16.38 16.47 17.12
N ARG A 361 -16.82 16.30 18.37
CA ARG A 361 -18.21 16.53 18.80
C ARG A 361 -18.60 18.00 18.61
N ALA A 362 -17.72 18.93 19.02
CA ALA A 362 -17.91 20.37 18.85
C ALA A 362 -18.03 20.75 17.35
N LEU A 363 -17.19 20.19 16.48
CA LEU A 363 -17.30 20.39 15.03
C LEU A 363 -18.67 19.94 14.49
N CYS A 364 -19.21 18.84 15.02
CA CYS A 364 -20.47 18.23 14.59
C CYS A 364 -21.70 18.77 15.35
N GLU A 365 -21.52 19.70 16.28
CA GLU A 365 -22.65 20.26 17.08
C GLU A 365 -23.68 20.98 16.20
N SER A 366 -23.22 21.74 15.21
CA SER A 366 -24.03 22.53 14.30
C SER A 366 -24.77 21.73 13.22
N VAL A 367 -24.62 20.40 13.19
CA VAL A 367 -25.36 19.54 12.26
C VAL A 367 -26.84 19.51 12.65
N ALA A 368 -27.71 19.76 11.66
CA ALA A 368 -29.17 19.84 11.86
C ALA A 368 -29.78 18.52 12.36
N MET A 369 -30.78 18.62 13.22
CA MET A 369 -31.56 17.46 13.68
C MET A 369 -32.57 16.98 12.62
N PRO A 370 -32.83 15.67 12.51
CA PRO A 370 -32.14 14.59 13.22
C PRO A 370 -30.70 14.46 12.65
N LYS A 371 -29.72 14.20 13.52
CA LYS A 371 -28.33 14.02 13.10
C LYS A 371 -28.16 12.68 12.38
N ASP A 372 -28.84 12.53 11.25
CA ASP A 372 -28.72 11.38 10.37
C ASP A 372 -27.58 11.57 9.34
N GLN A 373 -27.26 10.53 8.62
CA GLN A 373 -26.22 10.53 7.59
C GLN A 373 -26.41 11.65 6.56
N ALA A 374 -27.66 11.90 6.16
CA ALA A 374 -27.98 12.93 5.17
C ALA A 374 -27.73 14.35 5.72
N ALA A 375 -28.00 14.58 7.00
CA ALA A 375 -27.72 15.85 7.67
C ALA A 375 -26.23 16.14 7.74
N TYR A 376 -25.40 15.13 8.08
CA TYR A 376 -23.95 15.26 8.06
C TYR A 376 -23.42 15.53 6.65
N LEU A 377 -23.86 14.78 5.65
CA LEU A 377 -23.41 14.98 4.26
C LEU A 377 -23.78 16.39 3.75
N ARG A 378 -24.98 16.89 4.06
CA ARG A 378 -25.39 18.26 3.70
C ARG A 378 -24.59 19.33 4.41
N TYR A 379 -24.22 19.09 5.67
CA TYR A 379 -23.44 20.05 6.46
C TYR A 379 -22.01 20.17 5.95
N PHE A 380 -21.34 19.05 5.67
CA PHE A 380 -19.95 19.04 5.23
C PHE A 380 -19.77 19.23 3.72
N SER A 381 -20.75 18.91 2.90
CA SER A 381 -20.63 19.01 1.43
C SER A 381 -21.53 20.12 0.86
N SER A 382 -22.72 19.76 0.42
CA SER A 382 -23.71 20.75 -0.06
C SER A 382 -25.14 20.23 0.10
N LYS A 383 -26.10 21.16 0.21
CA LYS A 383 -27.53 20.83 0.28
C LYS A 383 -28.06 20.37 -1.09
N GLU A 384 -27.43 20.81 -2.15
CA GLU A 384 -27.81 20.52 -3.54
C GLU A 384 -26.63 19.83 -4.23
N SER A 385 -26.89 18.67 -4.83
CA SER A 385 -25.86 17.95 -5.57
C SER A 385 -25.33 18.78 -6.73
N GLY A 386 -24.00 18.90 -6.83
CA GLY A 386 -23.35 19.66 -7.91
C GLY A 386 -23.18 21.16 -7.66
N ASN A 387 -23.55 21.68 -6.49
CA ASN A 387 -23.32 23.08 -6.16
C ASN A 387 -21.86 23.33 -5.75
N ALA A 388 -21.01 23.61 -6.74
CA ALA A 388 -19.58 23.84 -6.56
C ALA A 388 -19.25 25.01 -5.61
N ALA A 389 -20.05 26.05 -5.60
CA ALA A 389 -19.85 27.21 -4.73
C ALA A 389 -20.02 26.80 -3.24
N GLN A 390 -21.05 26.02 -2.94
CA GLN A 390 -21.31 25.54 -1.59
C GLN A 390 -20.29 24.48 -1.15
N LEU A 391 -19.87 23.59 -2.05
CA LEU A 391 -18.78 22.64 -1.79
C LEU A 391 -17.48 23.35 -1.41
N ASN A 392 -17.12 24.40 -2.14
CA ASN A 392 -15.92 25.19 -1.83
C ASN A 392 -16.06 25.98 -0.51
N ALA A 393 -17.25 26.52 -0.23
CA ALA A 393 -17.51 27.23 1.03
C ALA A 393 -17.39 26.32 2.26
N ASN A 394 -17.76 25.03 2.13
CA ASN A 394 -17.71 24.03 3.22
C ASN A 394 -16.38 23.26 3.25
N GLU A 395 -15.41 23.58 2.40
CA GLU A 395 -14.10 22.93 2.38
C GLU A 395 -13.35 23.03 3.74
N PRO A 396 -13.31 24.17 4.44
CA PRO A 396 -12.63 24.26 5.73
C PRO A 396 -13.21 23.32 6.79
N GLN A 397 -14.54 23.12 6.81
CA GLN A 397 -15.20 22.20 7.73
C GLN A 397 -14.86 20.74 7.39
N ARG A 398 -14.79 20.38 6.12
CA ARG A 398 -14.36 19.04 5.69
C ARG A 398 -12.91 18.76 6.07
N LEU A 399 -12.00 19.72 5.85
CA LEU A 399 -10.61 19.61 6.27
C LEU A 399 -10.47 19.41 7.78
N SER A 400 -11.27 20.14 8.55
CA SER A 400 -11.32 19.99 10.02
C SER A 400 -11.81 18.59 10.40
N LEU A 401 -12.90 18.09 9.78
CA LEU A 401 -13.39 16.74 10.00
C LEU A 401 -12.30 15.69 9.71
N TYR A 402 -11.60 15.81 8.59
CA TYR A 402 -10.55 14.84 8.19
C TYR A 402 -9.38 14.83 9.18
N LYS A 403 -8.96 16.02 9.63
CA LYS A 403 -7.87 16.17 10.60
C LYS A 403 -8.26 15.65 11.99
N LEU A 404 -9.43 16.06 12.49
CA LEU A 404 -9.90 15.65 13.82
C LEU A 404 -10.19 14.15 13.88
N THR A 405 -10.79 13.57 12.84
CA THR A 405 -10.97 12.11 12.76
C THR A 405 -9.64 11.37 12.80
N ALA A 406 -8.63 11.85 12.07
CA ALA A 406 -7.30 11.23 12.09
C ALA A 406 -6.63 11.34 13.47
N SER A 407 -6.83 12.46 14.16
CA SER A 407 -6.34 12.66 15.54
C SER A 407 -7.04 11.72 16.52
N LEU A 408 -8.36 11.61 16.43
CA LEU A 408 -9.18 10.72 17.25
C LEU A 408 -8.80 9.24 17.09
N VAL A 409 -8.67 8.77 15.84
CA VAL A 409 -8.27 7.38 15.57
C VAL A 409 -6.89 7.07 16.14
N ARG A 410 -5.93 8.01 16.06
CA ARG A 410 -4.60 7.84 16.68
C ARG A 410 -4.66 7.81 18.20
N ALA A 411 -5.42 8.74 18.80
CA ALA A 411 -5.58 8.79 20.26
C ALA A 411 -6.21 7.51 20.79
N TYR A 412 -7.28 7.03 20.13
CA TYR A 412 -7.93 5.77 20.45
C TYR A 412 -6.98 4.57 20.30
N ALA A 413 -6.25 4.47 19.18
CA ALA A 413 -5.33 3.37 18.94
C ALA A 413 -4.25 3.24 20.02
N ASN A 414 -3.83 4.37 20.61
CA ASN A 414 -2.85 4.38 21.69
C ASN A 414 -3.39 3.80 23.02
N LEU A 415 -4.71 3.77 23.21
CA LEU A 415 -5.37 3.29 24.43
C LEU A 415 -6.20 2.02 24.24
N ALA A 416 -6.48 1.61 23.01
CA ALA A 416 -7.46 0.56 22.69
C ALA A 416 -7.25 -0.77 23.45
N GLY A 417 -6.00 -1.10 23.79
CA GLY A 417 -5.66 -2.30 24.58
C GLY A 417 -5.60 -2.09 26.11
N GLU A 418 -5.70 -0.84 26.57
CA GLU A 418 -5.46 -0.45 27.97
C GLU A 418 -6.57 0.50 28.51
N MET A 419 -7.76 0.45 27.90
CA MET A 419 -8.86 1.36 28.25
C MET A 419 -9.30 1.21 29.71
N THR A 420 -9.34 0.00 30.24
CA THR A 420 -9.71 -0.28 31.64
C THR A 420 -8.65 0.22 32.60
N GLU A 421 -7.38 0.08 32.28
CA GLU A 421 -6.24 0.58 33.06
C GLU A 421 -6.21 2.11 33.05
N ALA A 422 -6.65 2.73 31.97
CA ALA A 422 -6.81 4.18 31.84
C ALA A 422 -8.11 4.72 32.51
N GLY A 423 -8.82 3.88 33.29
CA GLY A 423 -9.97 4.29 34.10
C GLY A 423 -11.33 4.25 33.39
N TYR A 424 -11.44 3.74 32.17
CA TYR A 424 -12.72 3.56 31.47
C TYR A 424 -13.39 2.25 31.91
N THR A 425 -14.69 2.28 32.09
CA THR A 425 -15.49 1.05 32.22
C THR A 425 -15.61 0.35 30.85
N GLU A 426 -15.87 -0.95 30.84
CA GLU A 426 -16.09 -1.70 29.59
C GLU A 426 -17.19 -1.07 28.72
N ALA A 427 -18.27 -0.59 29.33
CA ALA A 427 -19.36 0.09 28.62
C ALA A 427 -18.92 1.42 27.98
N GLN A 428 -18.08 2.19 28.67
CA GLN A 428 -17.52 3.42 28.13
C GLN A 428 -16.54 3.12 26.99
N ALA A 429 -15.68 2.13 27.15
CA ALA A 429 -14.73 1.70 26.13
C ALA A 429 -15.44 1.26 24.83
N GLU A 430 -16.51 0.46 24.95
CA GLU A 430 -17.30 0.05 23.79
C GLU A 430 -18.06 1.22 23.15
N SER A 431 -18.59 2.14 23.96
CA SER A 431 -19.23 3.37 23.45
C SER A 431 -18.26 4.25 22.67
N ILE A 432 -17.03 4.45 23.18
CA ILE A 432 -15.98 5.22 22.50
C ILE A 432 -15.59 4.55 21.20
N LYS A 433 -15.42 3.23 21.19
CA LYS A 433 -15.11 2.45 19.97
C LYS A 433 -16.17 2.62 18.89
N ILE A 434 -17.44 2.55 19.26
CA ILE A 434 -18.56 2.78 18.34
C ILE A 434 -18.49 4.21 17.77
N GLU A 435 -18.22 5.19 18.62
CA GLU A 435 -18.13 6.59 18.22
C GLU A 435 -16.92 6.86 17.30
N VAL A 436 -15.76 6.31 17.59
CA VAL A 436 -14.58 6.38 16.72
C VAL A 436 -14.88 5.78 15.36
N THR A 437 -15.50 4.60 15.33
CA THR A 437 -15.91 3.93 14.08
C THR A 437 -16.92 4.76 13.30
N PHE A 438 -17.86 5.40 13.98
CA PHE A 438 -18.83 6.30 13.35
C PHE A 438 -18.13 7.47 12.64
N TYR A 439 -17.22 8.19 13.31
CA TYR A 439 -16.52 9.32 12.70
C TYR A 439 -15.58 8.89 11.58
N GLU A 440 -14.97 7.72 11.67
CA GLU A 440 -14.16 7.18 10.58
C GLU A 440 -14.99 6.89 9.32
N ASN A 441 -16.16 6.28 9.48
CA ASN A 441 -17.09 6.03 8.40
C ASN A 441 -17.63 7.35 7.83
N LEU A 442 -18.04 8.28 8.68
CA LEU A 442 -18.52 9.60 8.29
C LEU A 442 -17.47 10.35 7.45
N ARG A 443 -16.19 10.36 7.89
CA ARG A 443 -15.10 10.97 7.13
C ARG A 443 -15.01 10.39 5.71
N ASN A 444 -15.09 9.06 5.59
CA ASN A 444 -14.98 8.38 4.30
C ASN A 444 -16.19 8.70 3.39
N GLU A 445 -17.38 8.73 3.96
CA GLU A 445 -18.61 9.10 3.24
C GLU A 445 -18.61 10.55 2.77
N VAL A 446 -18.18 11.48 3.63
CA VAL A 446 -18.05 12.90 3.27
C VAL A 446 -17.03 13.07 2.16
N LYS A 447 -15.89 12.40 2.21
CA LYS A 447 -14.88 12.41 1.13
C LYS A 447 -15.46 11.95 -0.21
N LEU A 448 -16.24 10.86 -0.19
CA LEU A 448 -16.88 10.34 -1.39
C LEU A 448 -17.93 11.30 -1.94
N HIS A 449 -18.80 11.81 -1.05
CA HIS A 449 -19.90 12.70 -1.44
C HIS A 449 -19.41 14.06 -1.97
N SER A 450 -18.33 14.60 -1.42
CA SER A 450 -17.73 15.87 -1.83
C SER A 450 -16.84 15.77 -3.08
N GLY A 451 -16.52 14.57 -3.53
CA GLY A 451 -15.54 14.36 -4.60
C GLY A 451 -14.08 14.55 -4.14
N ASP A 452 -13.84 14.61 -2.83
CA ASP A 452 -12.50 14.73 -2.25
C ASP A 452 -11.79 13.36 -2.19
N ALA A 453 -12.52 12.26 -2.40
CA ALA A 453 -11.94 10.93 -2.56
C ALA A 453 -11.52 10.74 -4.01
N ILE A 454 -10.21 10.77 -4.24
CA ILE A 454 -9.64 10.56 -5.56
C ILE A 454 -8.92 9.24 -5.55
N ASP A 455 -9.09 8.49 -6.62
CA ASP A 455 -8.14 7.44 -6.95
C ASP A 455 -6.86 8.09 -7.48
N LEU A 456 -5.91 8.30 -6.56
CA LEU A 456 -4.62 8.90 -6.89
C LEU A 456 -3.74 7.98 -7.74
N LYS A 457 -4.09 6.70 -7.86
CA LYS A 457 -3.31 5.71 -8.64
C LYS A 457 -3.30 6.05 -10.12
N GLN A 458 -4.42 6.50 -10.67
CA GLN A 458 -4.49 6.92 -12.08
C GLN A 458 -3.53 8.05 -12.47
N TYR A 459 -3.03 8.82 -11.49
CA TYR A 459 -2.05 9.89 -11.71
C TYR A 459 -0.62 9.44 -11.44
N GLU A 460 -0.42 8.22 -10.95
CA GLU A 460 0.88 7.72 -10.53
C GLU A 460 1.92 7.71 -11.66
N PRO A 461 1.65 7.15 -12.85
CA PRO A 461 2.60 7.16 -13.95
C PRO A 461 2.95 8.57 -14.41
N ALA A 462 1.94 9.43 -14.51
CA ALA A 462 2.12 10.83 -14.90
C ALA A 462 2.99 11.60 -13.89
N MET A 463 2.77 11.40 -12.58
CA MET A 463 3.61 12.01 -11.53
C MET A 463 5.02 11.44 -11.51
N ARG A 464 5.19 10.14 -11.75
CA ARG A 464 6.50 9.49 -11.88
C ARG A 464 7.27 10.08 -13.06
N HIS A 465 6.64 10.14 -14.22
CA HIS A 465 7.24 10.76 -15.41
C HIS A 465 7.67 12.21 -15.13
N LEU A 466 6.87 13.01 -14.44
CA LEU A 466 7.24 14.37 -14.08
C LEU A 466 8.50 14.40 -13.21
N ILE A 467 8.60 13.54 -12.20
CA ILE A 467 9.77 13.45 -11.33
C ILE A 467 11.00 13.05 -12.15
N ASP A 468 10.92 12.00 -12.92
CA ASP A 468 12.05 11.47 -13.71
C ASP A 468 12.50 12.41 -14.83
N THR A 469 11.60 13.23 -15.39
CA THR A 469 11.90 14.18 -16.45
C THR A 469 12.53 15.48 -15.95
N TYR A 470 12.02 16.03 -14.84
CA TYR A 470 12.40 17.36 -14.37
C TYR A 470 13.35 17.39 -13.18
N ILE A 471 13.59 16.26 -12.53
CA ILE A 471 14.58 16.14 -11.47
C ILE A 471 15.77 15.39 -11.99
N ARG A 472 16.90 16.08 -12.17
CA ARG A 472 18.14 15.57 -12.76
C ARG A 472 19.32 15.78 -11.84
N THR A 473 20.27 14.86 -11.89
CA THR A 473 21.63 15.02 -11.40
C THR A 473 22.50 15.38 -12.60
N GLU A 474 22.92 16.57 -12.74
CA GLU A 474 23.74 17.19 -13.80
C GLU A 474 23.62 16.64 -15.24
N GLY A 475 23.19 17.50 -16.17
CA GLY A 475 23.12 17.25 -17.61
C GLY A 475 21.69 17.34 -18.14
N SER A 476 21.25 18.51 -18.62
CA SER A 476 19.88 18.74 -19.07
C SER A 476 19.74 18.54 -20.58
N GLU A 477 18.85 17.65 -21.00
CA GLU A 477 18.13 17.79 -22.27
C GLU A 477 16.63 18.00 -22.00
N SER A 478 16.03 18.96 -22.70
CA SER A 478 14.62 19.28 -22.53
C SER A 478 13.77 18.30 -23.36
N VAL A 479 13.03 17.45 -22.66
CA VAL A 479 12.00 16.60 -23.28
C VAL A 479 10.64 17.27 -23.11
N SER A 480 9.83 17.29 -24.16
CA SER A 480 8.47 17.83 -24.12
C SER A 480 7.56 16.93 -23.29
N ALA A 481 6.92 17.47 -22.26
CA ALA A 481 6.03 16.72 -21.36
C ALA A 481 4.72 16.21 -22.04
N PHE A 482 4.50 16.56 -23.30
CA PHE A 482 3.30 16.22 -24.06
C PHE A 482 3.47 15.03 -25.02
N ASP A 483 4.70 14.48 -25.16
CA ASP A 483 4.96 13.41 -26.12
C ASP A 483 4.59 12.01 -25.59
N ASP A 484 4.23 11.89 -24.29
CA ASP A 484 4.03 10.60 -23.61
C ASP A 484 2.57 10.28 -23.23
N LEU A 485 1.60 11.04 -23.74
CA LEU A 485 0.18 10.72 -23.55
C LEU A 485 -0.19 9.48 -24.37
N SER A 486 -0.83 8.49 -23.72
CA SER A 486 -1.44 7.40 -24.48
C SER A 486 -2.52 7.94 -25.43
N LEU A 487 -2.70 7.26 -26.56
CA LEU A 487 -3.73 7.66 -27.53
C LEU A 487 -5.13 7.71 -26.89
N VAL A 488 -5.42 6.79 -25.97
CA VAL A 488 -6.70 6.74 -25.25
C VAL A 488 -6.90 8.00 -24.40
N GLN A 489 -5.87 8.40 -23.66
CA GLN A 489 -5.94 9.59 -22.81
C GLN A 489 -6.02 10.88 -23.65
N LEU A 490 -5.26 10.96 -24.75
CA LEU A 490 -5.40 12.05 -25.71
C LEU A 490 -6.85 12.18 -26.23
N ILE A 491 -7.48 11.05 -26.53
CA ILE A 491 -8.88 11.00 -26.99
C ILE A 491 -9.83 11.49 -25.88
N VAL A 492 -9.60 11.10 -24.63
CA VAL A 492 -10.45 11.54 -23.52
C VAL A 492 -10.30 13.03 -23.26
N GLU A 493 -9.06 13.56 -23.30
CA GLU A 493 -8.77 14.97 -23.03
C GLU A 493 -9.16 15.91 -24.19
N ARG A 494 -8.82 15.53 -25.41
CA ARG A 494 -8.95 16.39 -26.61
C ARG A 494 -10.11 16.01 -27.52
N GLY A 495 -10.79 14.91 -27.24
CA GLY A 495 -11.86 14.41 -28.09
C GLY A 495 -11.36 14.09 -29.50
N THR A 496 -12.10 14.55 -30.53
CA THR A 496 -11.74 14.35 -31.94
C THR A 496 -10.43 15.05 -32.34
N ASP A 497 -9.99 16.08 -31.60
CA ASP A 497 -8.73 16.77 -31.87
C ASP A 497 -7.49 15.96 -31.50
N ALA A 498 -7.64 14.86 -30.74
CA ALA A 498 -6.58 13.91 -30.47
C ALA A 498 -5.92 13.34 -31.74
N VAL A 499 -6.73 13.22 -32.80
CA VAL A 499 -6.25 12.77 -34.13
C VAL A 499 -5.16 13.68 -34.71
N LYS A 500 -5.16 14.97 -34.37
CA LYS A 500 -4.15 15.94 -34.83
C LYS A 500 -2.77 15.72 -34.18
N ALA A 501 -2.72 15.02 -33.05
CA ALA A 501 -1.50 14.72 -32.33
C ALA A 501 -0.82 13.41 -32.80
N LEU A 502 -1.47 12.61 -33.65
CA LEU A 502 -0.92 11.36 -34.18
C LEU A 502 0.26 11.63 -35.14
N PRO A 503 1.18 10.66 -35.31
CA PRO A 503 2.25 10.74 -36.30
C PRO A 503 1.72 10.95 -37.72
N ASP A 504 2.43 11.71 -38.55
CA ASP A 504 2.00 12.07 -39.91
C ASP A 504 1.76 10.89 -40.82
N GLY A 505 2.45 9.77 -40.60
CA GLY A 505 2.24 8.51 -41.33
C GLY A 505 0.86 7.92 -41.10
N LEU A 506 0.34 8.01 -39.89
CA LEU A 506 -0.99 7.54 -39.53
C LEU A 506 -2.10 8.52 -39.96
N LYS A 507 -1.86 9.83 -39.88
CA LYS A 507 -2.84 10.85 -40.28
C LYS A 507 -3.23 10.77 -41.77
N LYS A 508 -2.34 10.29 -42.62
CA LYS A 508 -2.56 10.15 -44.08
C LYS A 508 -3.48 8.99 -44.43
N ASN A 509 -3.69 8.05 -43.54
CA ASN A 509 -4.53 6.86 -43.79
C ASN A 509 -5.65 6.78 -42.70
N LYS A 510 -6.85 7.16 -43.10
CA LYS A 510 -8.04 7.14 -42.21
C LYS A 510 -8.34 5.76 -41.64
N GLU A 511 -8.07 4.71 -42.38
CA GLU A 511 -8.33 3.33 -41.97
C GLU A 511 -7.31 2.85 -40.93
N ALA A 512 -6.01 3.08 -41.18
CA ALA A 512 -4.95 2.78 -40.21
C ALA A 512 -5.10 3.56 -38.92
N MET A 513 -5.59 4.80 -39.00
CA MET A 513 -5.86 5.64 -37.84
C MET A 513 -7.05 5.10 -37.02
N ALA A 514 -8.15 4.72 -37.69
CA ALA A 514 -9.30 4.10 -37.05
C ALA A 514 -8.93 2.78 -36.36
N GLU A 515 -8.21 1.91 -37.04
CA GLU A 515 -7.74 0.64 -36.49
C GLU A 515 -6.79 0.83 -35.27
N THR A 516 -5.96 1.86 -35.31
CA THR A 516 -5.08 2.20 -34.16
C THR A 516 -5.92 2.60 -32.95
N ILE A 517 -6.94 3.42 -33.13
CA ILE A 517 -7.85 3.83 -32.04
C ILE A 517 -8.63 2.61 -31.52
N GLU A 518 -9.20 1.82 -32.42
CA GLU A 518 -9.98 0.61 -32.09
C GLU A 518 -9.16 -0.39 -31.28
N ASN A 519 -7.90 -0.62 -31.65
CA ASN A 519 -7.00 -1.54 -30.96
C ASN A 519 -6.65 -1.04 -29.56
N ASN A 520 -6.40 0.26 -29.38
CA ASN A 520 -6.12 0.83 -28.06
C ASN A 520 -7.33 0.77 -27.14
N VAL A 521 -8.53 1.08 -27.65
CA VAL A 521 -9.78 0.99 -26.87
C VAL A 521 -10.09 -0.48 -26.53
N ARG A 522 -9.87 -1.40 -27.45
CA ARG A 522 -10.06 -2.84 -27.20
C ARG A 522 -9.10 -3.36 -26.15
N ARG A 523 -7.84 -2.97 -26.21
CA ARG A 523 -6.85 -3.33 -25.21
C ARG A 523 -7.29 -2.88 -23.82
N LEU A 524 -7.69 -1.63 -23.67
CA LEU A 524 -8.21 -1.10 -22.42
C LEU A 524 -9.43 -1.88 -21.91
N ILE A 525 -10.38 -2.25 -22.80
CA ILE A 525 -11.54 -3.08 -22.44
C ILE A 525 -11.10 -4.46 -21.91
N ILE A 526 -10.09 -5.06 -22.53
CA ILE A 526 -9.57 -6.38 -22.12
C ILE A 526 -8.90 -6.27 -20.75
N ASP A 527 -8.05 -5.27 -20.56
CA ASP A 527 -7.28 -5.07 -19.34
C ASP A 527 -8.19 -4.79 -18.14
N GLU A 528 -9.27 -4.01 -18.32
CA GLU A 528 -10.24 -3.66 -17.29
C GLU A 528 -11.35 -4.71 -17.08
N SER A 529 -11.51 -5.64 -18.02
CA SER A 529 -12.60 -6.65 -17.98
C SER A 529 -12.61 -7.49 -16.69
N PRO A 530 -11.47 -7.88 -16.07
CA PRO A 530 -11.49 -8.63 -14.82
C PRO A 530 -12.10 -7.87 -13.63
N ILE A 531 -12.07 -6.54 -13.68
CA ILE A 531 -12.61 -5.67 -12.60
C ILE A 531 -14.14 -5.62 -12.66
N ASN A 532 -14.71 -5.47 -13.86
CA ASN A 532 -16.16 -5.51 -14.06
C ASN A 532 -16.55 -6.21 -15.37
N PRO A 533 -16.54 -7.57 -15.40
CA PRO A 533 -16.74 -8.34 -16.63
C PRO A 533 -18.00 -7.96 -17.39
N LYS A 534 -19.13 -7.72 -16.70
CA LYS A 534 -20.40 -7.39 -17.36
C LYS A 534 -20.44 -6.02 -17.99
N TYR A 535 -19.82 -5.04 -17.35
CA TYR A 535 -19.70 -3.70 -17.91
C TYR A 535 -18.84 -3.72 -19.16
N TYR A 536 -17.65 -4.31 -19.09
CA TYR A 536 -16.71 -4.33 -20.21
C TYR A 536 -17.12 -5.29 -21.33
N GLU A 537 -17.88 -6.37 -21.05
CA GLU A 537 -18.57 -7.16 -22.08
C GLU A 537 -19.51 -6.29 -22.92
N LYS A 538 -20.27 -5.39 -22.28
CA LYS A 538 -21.13 -4.43 -22.97
C LYS A 538 -20.32 -3.44 -23.79
N MET A 539 -19.22 -2.92 -23.25
CA MET A 539 -18.33 -1.97 -23.98
C MET A 539 -17.70 -2.67 -25.19
N SER A 540 -17.27 -3.93 -25.07
CA SER A 540 -16.75 -4.73 -26.18
C SER A 540 -17.79 -4.89 -27.30
N LYS A 541 -19.04 -5.21 -26.98
CA LYS A 541 -20.12 -5.33 -27.96
C LYS A 541 -20.43 -4.01 -28.68
N LEU A 542 -20.37 -2.87 -27.95
CA LEU A 542 -20.52 -1.56 -28.54
C LEU A 542 -19.38 -1.21 -29.48
N LEU A 543 -18.15 -1.56 -29.13
CA LEU A 543 -16.98 -1.38 -29.97
C LEU A 543 -17.09 -2.24 -31.24
N ASP A 544 -17.46 -3.50 -31.13
CA ASP A 544 -17.66 -4.41 -32.28
C ASP A 544 -18.75 -3.92 -33.24
N ALA A 545 -19.86 -3.41 -32.70
CA ALA A 545 -20.91 -2.79 -33.50
C ALA A 545 -20.42 -1.56 -34.26
N LEU A 546 -19.64 -0.68 -33.59
CA LEU A 546 -19.08 0.53 -34.19
C LEU A 546 -18.06 0.19 -35.28
N ILE A 547 -17.18 -0.80 -35.06
CA ILE A 547 -16.24 -1.32 -36.05
C ILE A 547 -16.99 -1.88 -37.28
N THR A 548 -18.07 -2.63 -37.06
CA THR A 548 -18.88 -3.22 -38.13
C THR A 548 -19.54 -2.16 -38.95
N GLN A 549 -20.13 -1.13 -38.33
CA GLN A 549 -20.76 -0.01 -39.01
C GLN A 549 -19.75 0.79 -39.83
N ARG A 550 -18.53 1.03 -39.31
CA ARG A 550 -17.45 1.69 -40.06
C ARG A 550 -17.05 0.88 -41.29
N ARG A 551 -16.84 -0.43 -41.13
CA ARG A 551 -16.41 -1.33 -42.23
C ARG A 551 -17.47 -1.48 -43.33
N GLN A 552 -18.74 -1.33 -42.99
CA GLN A 552 -19.85 -1.37 -43.93
C GLN A 552 -20.12 0.01 -44.59
N GLU A 553 -19.28 1.03 -44.32
CA GLU A 553 -19.46 2.40 -44.77
C GLU A 553 -20.84 3.01 -44.37
N ALA A 554 -21.44 2.43 -43.33
CA ALA A 554 -22.76 2.88 -42.82
C ALA A 554 -22.66 4.13 -41.94
N LEU A 555 -21.44 4.57 -41.62
CA LEU A 555 -21.18 5.74 -40.78
C LEU A 555 -20.20 6.69 -41.49
N ASP A 556 -20.52 7.99 -41.49
CA ASP A 556 -19.53 8.99 -41.90
C ASP A 556 -18.34 9.02 -40.95
N TYR A 557 -17.14 9.24 -41.47
CA TYR A 557 -15.90 9.16 -40.70
C TYR A 557 -15.86 10.15 -39.54
N GLN A 558 -16.44 11.34 -39.70
CA GLN A 558 -16.48 12.32 -38.60
C GLN A 558 -17.40 11.84 -37.49
N LYS A 559 -18.56 11.27 -37.83
CA LYS A 559 -19.50 10.71 -36.89
C LYS A 559 -18.91 9.50 -36.18
N TYR A 560 -18.18 8.66 -36.92
CA TYR A 560 -17.42 7.54 -36.32
C TYR A 560 -16.42 8.04 -35.25
N LEU A 561 -15.66 9.11 -35.54
CA LEU A 561 -14.71 9.67 -34.56
C LEU A 561 -15.42 10.20 -33.30
N GLU A 562 -16.58 10.82 -33.46
CA GLU A 562 -17.39 11.31 -32.34
C GLU A 562 -17.90 10.13 -31.46
N GLU A 563 -18.37 9.07 -32.10
CA GLU A 563 -18.91 7.90 -31.40
C GLU A 563 -17.82 7.08 -30.73
N ILE A 564 -16.64 6.90 -31.33
CA ILE A 564 -15.52 6.20 -30.69
C ILE A 564 -14.93 7.01 -29.54
N VAL A 565 -14.87 8.34 -29.65
CA VAL A 565 -14.51 9.23 -28.52
C VAL A 565 -15.49 9.08 -27.37
N ALA A 566 -16.79 9.07 -27.67
CA ALA A 566 -17.83 8.90 -26.63
C ALA A 566 -17.75 7.51 -25.98
N LEU A 567 -17.45 6.47 -26.75
CA LEU A 567 -17.22 5.11 -26.23
C LEU A 567 -15.97 5.05 -25.37
N THR A 568 -14.86 5.65 -25.82
CA THR A 568 -13.59 5.68 -25.08
C THR A 568 -13.77 6.36 -23.72
N LYS A 569 -14.51 7.48 -23.66
CA LYS A 569 -14.82 8.15 -22.39
C LYS A 569 -15.63 7.27 -21.44
N LYS A 570 -16.57 6.47 -21.95
CA LYS A 570 -17.34 5.51 -21.13
C LYS A 570 -16.46 4.38 -20.62
N VAL A 571 -15.52 3.90 -21.43
CA VAL A 571 -14.57 2.85 -21.02
C VAL A 571 -13.64 3.33 -19.94
N MET A 572 -13.11 4.57 -20.06
CA MET A 572 -12.21 5.19 -19.08
C MET A 572 -12.91 5.65 -17.79
N HIS A 573 -14.19 6.01 -17.89
CA HIS A 573 -14.97 6.59 -16.79
C HIS A 573 -16.28 5.83 -16.57
N PRO A 574 -16.22 4.57 -16.07
CA PRO A 574 -17.42 3.78 -15.77
C PRO A 574 -18.36 4.47 -14.78
N GLU A 575 -17.79 5.31 -13.91
CA GLU A 575 -18.50 6.08 -12.90
C GLU A 575 -19.45 7.16 -13.48
N ALA A 576 -19.22 7.60 -14.72
CA ALA A 576 -20.10 8.53 -15.42
C ALA A 576 -21.44 7.89 -15.82
N GLY A 577 -21.61 6.57 -15.63
CA GLY A 577 -22.87 5.86 -15.83
C GLY A 577 -23.92 6.20 -14.76
N ALA A 578 -25.22 6.01 -15.10
CA ALA A 578 -26.31 6.18 -14.15
C ALA A 578 -26.37 5.01 -13.16
N TYR A 579 -25.59 5.07 -12.09
CA TYR A 579 -25.67 4.14 -10.97
C TYR A 579 -26.48 4.74 -9.81
N PRO A 580 -27.18 3.89 -9.01
CA PRO A 580 -27.77 4.34 -7.75
C PRO A 580 -26.72 4.98 -6.81
N THR A 581 -27.14 5.98 -6.06
CA THR A 581 -26.23 6.80 -5.21
C THR A 581 -25.47 6.00 -4.15
N LEU A 582 -26.01 4.87 -3.68
CA LEU A 582 -25.37 4.00 -2.71
C LEU A 582 -24.25 3.14 -3.32
N LEU A 583 -24.19 3.02 -4.64
CA LEU A 583 -23.15 2.31 -5.38
C LEU A 583 -21.97 3.23 -5.70
N ASN A 584 -21.41 3.82 -4.69
CA ASN A 584 -20.44 4.90 -4.76
C ASN A 584 -18.98 4.44 -4.97
N THR A 585 -18.73 3.12 -5.01
CA THR A 585 -17.39 2.57 -5.22
C THR A 585 -17.34 1.65 -6.46
N PRO A 586 -16.16 1.49 -7.11
CA PRO A 586 -15.97 0.56 -8.22
C PRO A 586 -16.42 -0.86 -7.89
N ALA A 587 -16.07 -1.38 -6.70
CA ALA A 587 -16.44 -2.71 -6.27
C ALA A 587 -17.96 -2.91 -6.16
N LYS A 588 -18.69 -1.94 -5.59
CA LYS A 588 -20.15 -1.99 -5.49
C LYS A 588 -20.81 -1.95 -6.86
N ARG A 589 -20.29 -1.13 -7.79
CA ARG A 589 -20.79 -1.07 -9.18
C ARG A 589 -20.53 -2.36 -9.91
N ALA A 590 -19.34 -2.92 -9.75
CA ALA A 590 -19.01 -4.23 -10.34
C ALA A 590 -19.94 -5.34 -9.82
N LEU A 591 -20.22 -5.39 -8.52
CA LEU A 591 -21.19 -6.31 -7.94
C LEU A 591 -22.60 -6.08 -8.53
N TYR A 592 -23.04 -4.84 -8.60
CA TYR A 592 -24.34 -4.48 -9.16
C TYR A 592 -24.52 -4.96 -10.61
N ASP A 593 -23.54 -4.65 -11.48
CA ASP A 593 -23.56 -5.05 -12.88
C ASP A 593 -23.55 -6.57 -13.06
N ASN A 594 -22.82 -7.28 -12.21
CA ASN A 594 -22.66 -8.73 -12.28
C ASN A 594 -23.75 -9.52 -11.55
N LEU A 595 -24.55 -8.88 -10.67
CA LEU A 595 -25.67 -9.47 -9.93
C LEU A 595 -27.05 -9.11 -10.49
N GLY A 596 -27.10 -8.78 -11.79
CA GLY A 596 -28.37 -8.50 -12.47
C GLY A 596 -29.00 -7.17 -12.11
N LYS A 597 -28.19 -6.18 -11.78
CA LYS A 597 -28.60 -4.80 -11.41
C LYS A 597 -29.50 -4.73 -10.16
N LYS A 598 -29.28 -5.63 -9.21
CA LYS A 598 -29.98 -5.67 -7.93
C LYS A 598 -29.16 -4.91 -6.87
N GLU A 599 -29.56 -3.67 -6.56
CA GLU A 599 -28.84 -2.79 -5.63
C GLU A 599 -28.69 -3.42 -4.23
N VAL A 600 -29.80 -3.88 -3.66
CA VAL A 600 -29.84 -4.48 -2.31
C VAL A 600 -28.90 -5.68 -2.23
N LEU A 601 -28.89 -6.53 -3.26
CA LEU A 601 -28.03 -7.71 -3.32
C LEU A 601 -26.54 -7.32 -3.42
N ALA A 602 -26.22 -6.34 -4.25
CA ALA A 602 -24.85 -5.85 -4.39
C ALA A 602 -24.31 -5.28 -3.08
N LEU A 603 -25.12 -4.50 -2.35
CA LEU A 603 -24.76 -3.94 -1.05
C LEU A 603 -24.65 -5.01 0.04
N ALA A 604 -25.52 -6.02 0.02
CA ALA A 604 -25.45 -7.14 0.96
C ALA A 604 -24.15 -7.95 0.78
N VAL A 605 -23.76 -8.22 -0.46
CA VAL A 605 -22.50 -8.91 -0.77
C VAL A 605 -21.29 -8.05 -0.40
N ASP A 606 -21.28 -6.75 -0.73
CA ASP A 606 -20.22 -5.81 -0.32
C ASP A 606 -20.03 -5.82 1.20
N SER A 607 -21.13 -5.70 1.95
CA SER A 607 -21.11 -5.74 3.42
C SER A 607 -20.58 -7.08 3.96
N ALA A 608 -21.03 -8.21 3.40
CA ALA A 608 -20.58 -9.52 3.80
C ALA A 608 -19.07 -9.71 3.58
N VAL A 609 -18.54 -9.24 2.47
CA VAL A 609 -17.10 -9.29 2.18
C VAL A 609 -16.32 -8.42 3.16
N ARG A 610 -16.71 -7.15 3.33
CA ARG A 610 -16.02 -6.21 4.23
C ARG A 610 -15.98 -6.67 5.68
N SER A 611 -17.06 -7.29 6.14
CA SER A 611 -17.17 -7.79 7.54
C SER A 611 -16.40 -9.08 7.79
N ASN A 612 -16.06 -9.85 6.76
CA ASN A 612 -15.43 -11.16 6.90
C ASN A 612 -14.01 -11.26 6.34
N ARG A 613 -13.58 -10.28 5.53
CA ARG A 613 -12.20 -10.21 5.06
C ARG A 613 -11.24 -9.93 6.24
N GLN A 614 -10.09 -10.54 6.19
CA GLN A 614 -8.97 -10.29 7.10
C GLN A 614 -7.78 -9.81 6.28
N ASP A 615 -6.79 -9.20 6.92
CA ASP A 615 -5.58 -8.80 6.22
C ASP A 615 -4.96 -9.99 5.49
N ASP A 616 -4.53 -9.75 4.25
CA ASP A 616 -3.92 -10.75 3.35
C ASP A 616 -4.81 -12.00 3.08
N TRP A 617 -6.14 -11.78 3.01
CA TRP A 617 -7.09 -12.88 2.84
C TRP A 617 -6.99 -13.60 1.49
N ARG A 618 -6.52 -12.93 0.44
CA ARG A 618 -6.46 -13.49 -0.92
C ARG A 618 -5.42 -14.57 -1.08
N SER A 619 -4.33 -14.50 -0.32
CA SER A 619 -3.23 -15.46 -0.34
C SER A 619 -3.48 -16.69 0.55
N ASN A 620 -4.46 -16.64 1.46
CA ASN A 620 -4.72 -17.69 2.45
C ASN A 620 -6.03 -18.43 2.18
N LEU A 621 -5.95 -19.72 1.84
CA LEU A 621 -7.10 -20.56 1.50
C LEU A 621 -8.20 -20.57 2.58
N PHE A 622 -7.86 -20.55 3.87
CA PHE A 622 -8.84 -20.54 4.95
C PHE A 622 -9.60 -19.21 5.02
N LYS A 623 -8.88 -18.10 4.82
CA LYS A 623 -9.46 -16.76 4.78
C LYS A 623 -10.33 -16.57 3.55
N VAL A 624 -9.91 -17.07 2.37
CA VAL A 624 -10.71 -17.10 1.16
C VAL A 624 -12.01 -17.90 1.38
N LYS A 625 -11.92 -19.08 2.03
CA LYS A 625 -13.07 -19.90 2.34
C LYS A 625 -14.07 -19.18 3.25
N LYS A 626 -13.58 -18.38 4.23
CA LYS A 626 -14.43 -17.57 5.11
C LYS A 626 -15.20 -16.51 4.31
N VAL A 627 -14.53 -15.79 3.42
CA VAL A 627 -15.16 -14.81 2.54
C VAL A 627 -16.16 -15.48 1.60
N LYS A 628 -15.81 -16.63 1.03
CA LYS A 628 -16.70 -17.42 0.17
C LYS A 628 -18.00 -17.81 0.89
N LEU A 629 -17.91 -18.30 2.13
CA LEU A 629 -19.07 -18.65 2.94
C LEU A 629 -19.96 -17.42 3.24
N ALA A 630 -19.34 -16.26 3.50
CA ALA A 630 -20.09 -15.02 3.73
C ALA A 630 -20.83 -14.56 2.45
N ILE A 631 -20.20 -14.70 1.27
CA ILE A 631 -20.84 -14.42 -0.02
C ILE A 631 -22.00 -15.38 -0.23
N THR A 632 -21.82 -16.68 0.02
CA THR A 632 -22.88 -17.70 -0.12
C THR A 632 -24.10 -17.35 0.73
N ALA A 633 -23.88 -17.05 2.01
CA ALA A 633 -24.95 -16.67 2.94
C ALA A 633 -25.71 -15.41 2.49
N ALA A 634 -25.01 -14.39 1.99
CA ALA A 634 -25.62 -13.16 1.48
C ALA A 634 -26.48 -13.41 0.23
N LEU A 635 -26.02 -14.27 -0.68
CA LEU A 635 -26.74 -14.64 -1.88
C LEU A 635 -28.00 -15.49 -1.55
N GLU A 636 -27.89 -16.50 -0.67
CA GLU A 636 -29.00 -17.34 -0.23
C GLU A 636 -30.07 -16.54 0.51
N GLN A 637 -29.69 -15.69 1.43
CA GLN A 637 -30.62 -14.83 2.16
C GLN A 637 -31.43 -13.91 1.25
N SER A 638 -30.79 -13.36 0.23
CA SER A 638 -31.47 -12.49 -0.75
C SER A 638 -32.41 -13.25 -1.66
N LEU A 639 -32.11 -14.51 -1.99
CA LEU A 639 -32.99 -15.36 -2.77
C LEU A 639 -34.24 -15.74 -1.97
N LEU A 640 -34.11 -16.05 -0.67
CA LEU A 640 -35.23 -16.35 0.22
C LEU A 640 -36.17 -15.13 0.39
N HIS A 641 -35.63 -13.90 0.51
CA HIS A 641 -36.45 -12.69 0.58
C HIS A 641 -37.15 -12.33 -0.72
N GLY A 642 -36.54 -12.70 -1.87
CA GLY A 642 -37.14 -12.52 -3.20
C GLY A 642 -38.36 -13.43 -3.46
N ILE A 643 -38.40 -14.59 -2.82
CA ILE A 643 -39.52 -15.54 -2.91
C ILE A 643 -40.71 -15.11 -2.03
N THR A 644 -40.45 -14.41 -0.91
CA THR A 644 -41.52 -13.97 0.02
C THR A 644 -42.21 -12.68 -0.41
N SER A 645 -41.66 -11.90 -1.35
CA SER A 645 -42.26 -10.66 -1.83
C SER A 645 -43.14 -10.80 -3.08
N SER A 646 -43.33 -12.02 -3.64
CA SER A 646 -44.14 -12.29 -4.84
C SER A 646 -45.46 -12.97 -4.57
N THR A 647 -45.95 -12.95 -3.32
CA THR A 647 -47.32 -13.44 -3.01
C THR A 647 -48.30 -12.30 -2.91
N ASP A 648 -48.75 -11.77 -4.04
CA ASP A 648 -50.00 -11.04 -4.14
C ASP A 648 -51.10 -12.02 -4.54
N PRO A 649 -52.19 -12.21 -3.73
CA PRO A 649 -53.14 -13.33 -3.93
C PRO A 649 -54.29 -13.03 -4.89
N THR A 650 -54.14 -12.11 -5.83
CA THR A 650 -55.22 -11.80 -6.79
C THR A 650 -54.74 -11.69 -8.24
N SER A 651 -54.49 -12.85 -8.87
CA SER A 651 -54.73 -12.99 -10.32
C SER A 651 -54.65 -14.46 -10.74
N SER A 652 -55.77 -14.99 -11.18
CA SER A 652 -55.91 -16.32 -11.78
C SER A 652 -55.17 -16.41 -13.14
N PRO A 653 -54.66 -17.58 -13.51
CA PRO A 653 -53.87 -17.74 -14.72
C PRO A 653 -54.77 -17.91 -15.97
N LYS A 654 -54.59 -17.06 -16.98
CA LYS A 654 -54.96 -17.39 -18.33
C LYS A 654 -53.73 -17.83 -19.14
N ALA A 655 -53.78 -19.07 -19.54
CA ALA A 655 -52.82 -19.69 -20.44
C ALA A 655 -52.93 -19.12 -21.85
N GLU A 656 -51.83 -18.66 -22.43
CA GLU A 656 -51.56 -18.72 -23.85
C GLU A 656 -50.04 -18.75 -24.07
N HIS A 657 -49.55 -19.89 -24.56
CA HIS A 657 -48.19 -20.05 -25.04
C HIS A 657 -48.03 -19.49 -26.46
N PRO A 658 -46.96 -18.70 -26.73
CA PRO A 658 -46.27 -18.81 -28.00
C PRO A 658 -44.91 -19.47 -27.81
N ALA A 659 -44.64 -20.44 -28.65
CA ALA A 659 -43.38 -21.17 -28.75
C ALA A 659 -42.22 -20.24 -29.15
N GLY A 660 -41.05 -20.42 -28.52
CA GLY A 660 -39.79 -19.90 -29.00
C GLY A 660 -39.04 -18.99 -28.04
N TYR A 661 -38.83 -19.38 -26.78
CA TYR A 661 -37.77 -18.84 -25.94
C TYR A 661 -36.98 -20.03 -25.36
N GLU A 662 -35.75 -20.20 -25.85
CA GLU A 662 -34.79 -21.08 -25.21
C GLU A 662 -34.54 -20.55 -23.78
N ALA A 663 -34.90 -21.33 -22.79
CA ALA A 663 -34.63 -21.11 -21.40
C ALA A 663 -33.08 -21.08 -21.23
N LYS A 664 -32.47 -19.91 -21.03
CA LYS A 664 -31.13 -19.84 -20.50
C LYS A 664 -31.11 -20.58 -19.18
N SER A 665 -30.35 -21.66 -19.11
CA SER A 665 -30.16 -22.49 -17.92
C SER A 665 -29.84 -21.56 -16.73
N ALA A 666 -30.63 -21.63 -15.66
CA ALA A 666 -30.40 -20.91 -14.42
C ALA A 666 -29.00 -21.28 -13.91
N GLU A 667 -28.12 -20.30 -13.76
CA GLU A 667 -26.79 -20.46 -13.18
C GLU A 667 -26.95 -21.09 -11.78
N SER A 668 -26.20 -22.12 -11.45
CA SER A 668 -26.25 -22.73 -10.11
C SER A 668 -25.73 -21.72 -9.09
N ILE A 669 -26.22 -21.78 -7.84
CA ILE A 669 -25.77 -20.90 -6.76
C ILE A 669 -24.25 -21.02 -6.57
N GLU A 670 -23.71 -22.23 -6.70
CA GLU A 670 -22.27 -22.48 -6.59
C GLU A 670 -21.47 -21.76 -7.69
N ALA A 671 -21.91 -21.80 -8.94
CA ALA A 671 -21.29 -21.09 -10.05
C ALA A 671 -21.37 -19.56 -9.86
N LEU A 672 -22.49 -19.06 -9.35
CA LEU A 672 -22.66 -17.66 -9.01
C LEU A 672 -21.72 -17.24 -7.88
N VAL A 673 -21.57 -18.04 -6.82
CA VAL A 673 -20.64 -17.79 -5.71
C VAL A 673 -19.21 -17.73 -6.20
N GLU A 674 -18.76 -18.67 -7.03
CA GLU A 674 -17.39 -18.67 -7.58
C GLU A 674 -17.12 -17.43 -8.45
N ARG A 675 -18.08 -17.08 -9.29
CA ARG A 675 -17.97 -15.88 -10.13
C ARG A 675 -17.92 -14.60 -9.30
N VAL A 676 -18.73 -14.49 -8.24
CA VAL A 676 -18.71 -13.35 -7.32
C VAL A 676 -17.44 -13.33 -6.50
N LEU A 677 -16.93 -14.47 -6.05
CA LEU A 677 -15.67 -14.57 -5.33
C LEU A 677 -14.49 -14.08 -6.21
N THR A 678 -14.43 -14.56 -7.46
CA THR A 678 -13.42 -14.10 -8.42
C THR A 678 -13.53 -12.60 -8.68
N LEU A 679 -14.73 -12.07 -8.83
CA LEU A 679 -14.97 -10.64 -8.98
C LEU A 679 -14.44 -9.85 -7.78
N VAL A 680 -14.74 -10.30 -6.57
CA VAL A 680 -14.32 -9.67 -5.31
C VAL A 680 -12.79 -9.73 -5.13
N GLN A 681 -12.16 -10.84 -5.51
CA GLN A 681 -10.70 -10.98 -5.48
C GLN A 681 -9.99 -9.97 -6.42
N ASN A 682 -10.67 -9.55 -7.49
CA ASN A 682 -10.15 -8.60 -8.46
C ASN A 682 -10.39 -7.12 -8.09
N GLN A 683 -11.09 -6.83 -6.99
CA GLN A 683 -11.33 -5.47 -6.54
C GLN A 683 -10.24 -4.99 -5.60
N ASN A 684 -9.69 -3.82 -5.84
CA ASN A 684 -8.66 -3.23 -4.97
C ASN A 684 -9.20 -2.77 -3.60
N GLU A 685 -10.52 -2.67 -3.46
CA GLU A 685 -11.18 -2.17 -2.25
C GLU A 685 -11.35 -3.22 -1.14
N TYR A 686 -11.11 -4.51 -1.42
CA TYR A 686 -11.32 -5.61 -0.48
C TYR A 686 -10.04 -6.24 0.06
#